data_486a26b9ae7aa9ee29c0c9e3e033b6ee
#
_entry.id   486a26b9ae7aa9ee29c0c9e3e033b6ee
#
_cell.length_a   1.000
_cell.length_b   1.000
_cell.length_c   1.000
_cell.angle_alpha   90.00
_cell.angle_beta   90.00
_cell.angle_gamma   90.00
#
_symmetry.space_group_name_H-M   'P 1'
#
loop_
_entity.id
_entity.type
_entity.pdbx_description
1 polymer ?
#
loop_
_entity_poly.entity_id
_entity_poly.type
_entity_poly.pdbx_seq_one_letter_code
_entity_poly.pdbx_strand_id
1 'polypeptide(L)'
;MKRLLRGLLRLHLSRSSGLWILTAGLTLLLGWGTLRVERALDLMSLLPAEHPAVRANLEAGVGQQELLWLVAEGDEANLGARRDWAEGLVDRLLTEGGLPLNGLAAEGRLSDPLPVPGPGGVSPWPALLAVGAIAEGDAAVSRLSTETLYALAPAWLGDRLEPLKDPAELQRRLQATARSLGSPEPLPAALARLDPLGLRDLAPQTGEGMAKAQALGRAFSLRMRTGYLETKDGRFVLLPLVAGFPATDVKATTKALAWLGRGAQGPLPAAASLKAVEAALGPRADRPFALQATGAHAITAWESHRLTYEVALSLGLSFILIGLVYWLGFRTLAGYGFVMGPLLIGMVWALGLTGWILGQVNLMAAGFGAVLLGVGDDVGILLFSRYREERRAGRTKAWALRAALLGTGPGVVAGALATALAFLALAFAPFPGIRDLGLTTGLGLLACLAATFLVMPPLLIWLDHGKGTFAPGPPPPLPRRRTWAPWAALGLLVLAILGAPRTRWEEDLRRFRAQGNPALTLQARLTKTLGASLQPLALQIPLEDPDRLPARWNKLSPILREAGLPVPDWQTLDPELRHTLGSETWRRQVLEAAAKAGLDPAGLEGPLAALASAASDPGEPVRALQALLPRATQPVEETRRWTLWERLHHRRAPAPLAPALTVPLRLDEAALTRLTPEVEAAGGRFVGTQPLFRVVKGIARDAVREAVLLALAGIFLVITLFGRSLRFALLALIPLVASQAGAMGALGWGGEPLTFLSLMAIPIALGVSVDTAFNLLHRARGEADAPQRVARVNAVCAGTTLAGFGGMVFSGYRGLRGLGLACLGGVALALLLTQWLLPVLLERWPLKAKEKK
;
A
#
# COMPACT_ATOMS: atom_id res chain seq x y z
N MET A 1 37.20 17.31 7.09
CA MET A 1 36.13 18.29 7.32
C MET A 1 36.57 19.72 7.43
N LYS A 2 37.43 20.13 8.45
CA LYS A 2 37.92 21.54 8.54
C LYS A 2 38.60 22.07 7.28
N ARG A 3 39.38 21.23 6.53
CA ARG A 3 40.00 21.63 5.24
C ARG A 3 38.94 21.91 4.17
N LEU A 4 37.91 21.07 4.07
CA LEU A 4 36.82 21.24 3.11
C LEU A 4 36.01 22.52 3.41
N LEU A 5 35.63 22.76 4.70
CA LEU A 5 34.94 23.97 5.10
C LEU A 5 35.79 25.26 4.91
N ARG A 6 37.13 25.19 5.05
CA ARG A 6 38.02 26.29 4.70
C ARG A 6 38.03 26.57 3.20
N GLY A 7 38.04 25.51 2.38
CA GLY A 7 37.92 25.62 0.92
C GLY A 7 36.63 26.30 0.51
N LEU A 8 35.51 25.84 1.09
CA LEU A 8 34.17 26.39 0.86
C LEU A 8 34.08 27.87 1.28
N LEU A 9 34.62 28.23 2.45
CA LEU A 9 34.69 29.62 2.91
C LEU A 9 35.46 30.51 1.93
N ARG A 10 36.61 30.05 1.41
CA ARG A 10 37.38 30.78 0.39
C ARG A 10 36.58 30.98 -0.89
N LEU A 11 35.90 29.95 -1.35
CA LEU A 11 35.04 30.02 -2.55
C LEU A 11 33.90 31.04 -2.36
N HIS A 12 33.24 31.08 -1.21
CA HIS A 12 32.20 32.06 -0.92
C HIS A 12 32.71 33.50 -0.91
N LEU A 13 33.93 33.71 -0.39
CA LEU A 13 34.50 35.04 -0.30
C LEU A 13 35.14 35.53 -1.63
N SER A 14 35.59 34.60 -2.52
CA SER A 14 36.31 34.95 -3.74
C SER A 14 35.51 34.76 -5.03
N ARG A 15 34.54 33.85 -5.08
CA ARG A 15 33.79 33.48 -6.31
C ARG A 15 32.33 33.21 -6.04
N SER A 16 31.63 34.13 -5.38
CA SER A 16 30.20 33.95 -5.02
C SER A 16 29.29 33.79 -6.26
N SER A 17 29.59 34.45 -7.39
CA SER A 17 28.82 34.31 -8.64
C SER A 17 28.89 32.92 -9.23
N GLY A 18 30.08 32.28 -9.23
CA GLY A 18 30.23 30.90 -9.71
C GLY A 18 29.44 29.89 -8.89
N LEU A 19 29.33 30.13 -7.59
CA LEU A 19 28.49 29.26 -6.70
C LEU A 19 27.00 29.42 -6.98
N TRP A 20 26.53 30.64 -7.30
CA TRP A 20 25.14 30.86 -7.71
C TRP A 20 24.81 30.13 -9.02
N ILE A 21 25.70 30.18 -10.00
CA ILE A 21 25.53 29.46 -11.28
C ILE A 21 25.50 27.95 -11.03
N LEU A 22 26.43 27.44 -10.23
CA LEU A 22 26.45 26.01 -9.86
C LEU A 22 25.17 25.59 -9.16
N THR A 23 24.68 26.38 -8.18
CA THR A 23 23.45 26.09 -7.44
C THR A 23 22.23 26.12 -8.35
N ALA A 24 22.14 27.12 -9.25
CA ALA A 24 21.07 27.22 -10.23
C ALA A 24 21.08 26.04 -11.21
N GLY A 25 22.24 25.68 -11.74
CA GLY A 25 22.39 24.51 -12.62
C GLY A 25 22.00 23.20 -11.93
N LEU A 26 22.43 23.02 -10.69
CA LEU A 26 22.07 21.82 -9.89
C LEU A 26 20.57 21.80 -9.59
N THR A 27 19.98 22.97 -9.30
CA THR A 27 18.52 23.07 -9.04
C THR A 27 17.72 22.77 -10.29
N LEU A 28 18.15 23.20 -11.46
CA LEU A 28 17.49 22.84 -12.72
C LEU A 28 17.62 21.36 -13.04
N LEU A 29 18.82 20.79 -12.89
CA LEU A 29 19.08 19.37 -13.15
C LEU A 29 18.26 18.46 -12.21
N LEU A 30 18.31 18.73 -10.92
CA LEU A 30 17.55 17.95 -9.93
C LEU A 30 16.06 18.28 -9.97
N GLY A 31 15.70 19.55 -10.23
CA GLY A 31 14.31 19.95 -10.46
C GLY A 31 13.66 19.18 -11.61
N TRP A 32 14.39 18.89 -12.68
CA TRP A 32 13.89 18.03 -13.76
C TRP A 32 13.57 16.60 -13.27
N GLY A 33 14.35 16.07 -12.33
CA GLY A 33 14.06 14.79 -11.69
C GLY A 33 12.70 14.74 -11.01
N THR A 34 12.17 15.88 -10.53
CA THR A 34 10.84 15.93 -9.89
C THR A 34 9.70 15.57 -10.86
N LEU A 35 9.89 15.85 -12.16
CA LEU A 35 8.90 15.52 -13.20
C LEU A 35 8.82 14.02 -13.47
N ARG A 36 9.80 13.24 -13.02
CA ARG A 36 9.84 11.79 -13.16
C ARG A 36 9.20 11.03 -11.99
N VAL A 37 8.81 11.75 -10.95
CA VAL A 37 8.21 11.14 -9.75
C VAL A 37 6.80 10.69 -10.05
N GLU A 38 6.59 9.37 -10.11
CA GLU A 38 5.27 8.76 -10.14
C GLU A 38 4.75 8.58 -8.70
N ARG A 39 3.45 8.72 -8.51
CA ARG A 39 2.82 8.58 -7.20
C ARG A 39 2.24 7.18 -7.06
N ALA A 40 2.91 6.33 -6.32
CA ALA A 40 2.43 4.99 -5.98
C ALA A 40 1.70 5.04 -4.62
N LEU A 41 0.46 5.53 -4.63
CA LEU A 41 -0.35 5.72 -3.42
C LEU A 41 -1.14 4.44 -3.04
N ASP A 42 -0.84 3.33 -3.70
CA ASP A 42 -1.42 2.04 -3.41
C ASP A 42 -0.76 1.38 -2.20
N LEU A 43 -1.58 0.76 -1.36
CA LEU A 43 -1.11 0.00 -0.20
C LEU A 43 -0.27 -1.21 -0.59
N MET A 44 -0.55 -1.82 -1.76
CA MET A 44 0.21 -2.96 -2.28
C MET A 44 1.64 -2.58 -2.66
N SER A 45 1.88 -1.33 -3.10
CA SER A 45 3.23 -0.82 -3.39
C SER A 45 4.15 -0.75 -2.16
N LEU A 46 3.57 -0.78 -0.96
CA LEU A 46 4.30 -0.78 0.31
C LEU A 46 4.83 -2.16 0.68
N LEU A 47 4.28 -3.24 0.08
CA LEU A 47 4.53 -4.61 0.51
C LEU A 47 5.75 -5.20 -0.20
N PRO A 48 6.51 -6.10 0.49
CA PRO A 48 7.64 -6.79 -0.11
C PRO A 48 7.15 -7.83 -1.13
N ALA A 49 7.17 -7.50 -2.41
CA ALA A 49 6.73 -8.40 -3.49
C ALA A 49 7.52 -9.72 -3.54
N GLU A 50 8.70 -9.76 -2.93
CA GLU A 50 9.54 -10.95 -2.83
C GLU A 50 9.02 -11.96 -1.77
N HIS A 51 8.19 -11.50 -0.83
CA HIS A 51 7.66 -12.37 0.22
C HIS A 51 6.63 -13.36 -0.36
N PRO A 52 6.74 -14.68 -0.07
CA PRO A 52 5.89 -15.70 -0.71
C PRO A 52 4.38 -15.42 -0.59
N ALA A 53 3.91 -14.95 0.57
CA ALA A 53 2.50 -14.64 0.77
C ALA A 53 2.03 -13.39 0.00
N VAL A 54 2.87 -12.35 -0.09
CA VAL A 54 2.58 -11.15 -0.90
C VAL A 54 2.53 -11.53 -2.37
N ARG A 55 3.52 -12.27 -2.80
CA ARG A 55 3.63 -12.76 -4.16
C ARG A 55 2.45 -13.66 -4.55
N ALA A 56 2.07 -14.60 -3.67
CA ALA A 56 0.90 -15.44 -3.88
C ALA A 56 -0.37 -14.61 -4.10
N ASN A 57 -0.55 -13.49 -3.39
CA ASN A 57 -1.66 -12.58 -3.59
C ASN A 57 -1.58 -11.84 -4.94
N LEU A 58 -0.38 -11.39 -5.34
CA LEU A 58 -0.17 -10.71 -6.61
C LEU A 58 -0.40 -11.66 -7.80
N GLU A 59 0.15 -12.87 -7.74
CA GLU A 59 0.02 -13.87 -8.81
C GLU A 59 -1.38 -14.49 -8.88
N ALA A 60 -2.10 -14.55 -7.76
CA ALA A 60 -3.50 -14.99 -7.75
C ALA A 60 -4.46 -14.01 -8.43
N GLY A 61 -3.98 -12.82 -8.79
CA GLY A 61 -4.84 -11.78 -9.34
C GLY A 61 -5.93 -11.27 -8.37
N VAL A 62 -5.94 -11.77 -7.14
CA VAL A 62 -6.98 -11.48 -6.12
C VAL A 62 -7.02 -9.99 -5.71
N GLY A 63 -6.05 -9.21 -6.18
CA GLY A 63 -6.05 -7.76 -6.02
C GLY A 63 -6.00 -6.98 -7.33
N GLN A 64 -5.89 -7.65 -8.48
CA GLN A 64 -5.76 -6.99 -9.80
C GLN A 64 -7.08 -6.95 -10.58
N GLN A 65 -7.98 -7.89 -10.36
CA GLN A 65 -9.36 -7.85 -10.88
C GLN A 65 -10.28 -7.14 -9.89
N GLU A 66 -9.97 -5.89 -9.64
CA GLU A 66 -10.75 -5.08 -8.73
C GLU A 66 -11.99 -4.59 -9.43
N LEU A 67 -13.13 -5.15 -9.04
CA LEU A 67 -14.43 -4.71 -9.54
C LEU A 67 -14.67 -3.26 -9.14
N LEU A 68 -15.03 -2.45 -10.12
CA LEU A 68 -15.64 -1.16 -9.91
C LEU A 68 -17.15 -1.36 -9.82
N TRP A 69 -17.72 -1.03 -8.69
CA TRP A 69 -19.17 -1.12 -8.47
C TRP A 69 -19.82 0.23 -8.64
N LEU A 70 -20.73 0.35 -9.59
CA LEU A 70 -21.69 1.45 -9.63
C LEU A 70 -22.98 0.99 -8.94
N VAL A 71 -23.47 1.82 -8.06
CA VAL A 71 -24.60 1.52 -7.19
C VAL A 71 -25.63 2.64 -7.27
N ALA A 72 -26.85 2.29 -7.63
CA ALA A 72 -28.00 3.15 -7.52
C ALA A 72 -28.79 2.77 -6.27
N GLU A 73 -28.86 3.65 -5.29
CA GLU A 73 -29.63 3.51 -4.05
C GLU A 73 -30.90 4.34 -4.14
N GLY A 74 -32.00 3.81 -3.68
CA GLY A 74 -33.27 4.52 -3.60
C GLY A 74 -34.40 3.66 -3.07
N ASP A 75 -35.59 4.26 -3.01
CA ASP A 75 -36.82 3.61 -2.53
C ASP A 75 -37.49 2.80 -3.65
N GLU A 76 -38.47 1.97 -3.28
CA GLU A 76 -39.19 1.12 -4.20
C GLU A 76 -39.89 1.90 -5.31
N ALA A 77 -40.34 3.12 -5.02
CA ALA A 77 -40.99 4.01 -5.99
C ALA A 77 -40.13 4.33 -7.21
N ASN A 78 -38.81 4.39 -7.04
CA ASN A 78 -37.84 4.71 -8.12
C ASN A 78 -37.15 3.47 -8.70
N LEU A 79 -37.60 2.27 -8.33
CA LEU A 79 -36.93 1.03 -8.74
C LEU A 79 -36.97 0.83 -10.26
N GLY A 80 -38.10 1.17 -10.92
CA GLY A 80 -38.23 1.11 -12.39
C GLY A 80 -37.17 1.98 -13.06
N ALA A 81 -37.06 3.24 -12.69
CA ALA A 81 -36.07 4.16 -13.26
C ALA A 81 -34.63 3.70 -13.04
N ARG A 82 -34.33 3.04 -11.91
CA ARG A 82 -32.99 2.50 -11.64
C ARG A 82 -32.68 1.26 -12.48
N ARG A 83 -33.67 0.43 -12.76
CA ARG A 83 -33.55 -0.71 -13.69
C ARG A 83 -33.32 -0.23 -15.11
N ASP A 84 -34.16 0.68 -15.59
CA ASP A 84 -34.03 1.26 -16.95
C ASP A 84 -32.67 1.91 -17.16
N TRP A 85 -32.17 2.61 -16.12
CA TRP A 85 -30.82 3.16 -16.15
C TRP A 85 -29.75 2.06 -16.25
N ALA A 86 -29.85 1.00 -15.45
CA ALA A 86 -28.87 -0.09 -15.44
C ALA A 86 -28.87 -0.84 -16.77
N GLU A 87 -30.06 -1.20 -17.28
CA GLU A 87 -30.24 -1.87 -18.58
C GLU A 87 -29.72 -1.00 -19.74
N GLY A 88 -30.07 0.28 -19.77
CA GLY A 88 -29.57 1.22 -20.78
C GLY A 88 -28.07 1.48 -20.70
N LEU A 89 -27.46 1.42 -19.51
CA LEU A 89 -26.01 1.52 -19.38
C LEU A 89 -25.32 0.24 -19.83
N VAL A 90 -25.83 -0.94 -19.46
CA VAL A 90 -25.33 -2.25 -19.90
C VAL A 90 -25.42 -2.36 -21.42
N ASP A 91 -26.55 -2.00 -22.01
CA ASP A 91 -26.75 -2.05 -23.46
C ASP A 91 -25.74 -1.15 -24.21
N ARG A 92 -25.52 0.06 -23.75
CA ARG A 92 -24.49 0.95 -24.33
C ARG A 92 -23.07 0.40 -24.16
N LEU A 93 -22.75 -0.20 -23.02
CA LEU A 93 -21.43 -0.79 -22.78
C LEU A 93 -21.17 -2.02 -23.66
N LEU A 94 -22.23 -2.77 -24.03
CA LEU A 94 -22.15 -3.95 -24.89
C LEU A 94 -22.18 -3.61 -26.39
N THR A 95 -22.98 -2.63 -26.80
CA THR A 95 -23.19 -2.30 -28.20
C THR A 95 -22.14 -1.37 -28.80
N GLU A 96 -21.58 -0.48 -28.03
CA GLU A 96 -20.48 0.39 -28.46
C GLU A 96 -19.13 -0.33 -28.41
N GLY A 97 -18.97 -1.41 -29.17
CA GLY A 97 -17.82 -2.34 -29.20
C GLY A 97 -16.44 -1.75 -29.54
N GLY A 98 -16.22 -0.54 -29.29
CA GLY A 98 -14.98 0.26 -29.37
C GLY A 98 -14.99 1.33 -28.31
N LEU A 99 -15.24 0.96 -27.04
CA LEU A 99 -15.31 1.92 -25.95
C LEU A 99 -14.09 2.83 -25.91
N PRO A 100 -14.29 4.17 -25.81
CA PRO A 100 -13.18 5.13 -25.75
C PRO A 100 -12.26 4.96 -24.51
N LEU A 101 -12.54 3.96 -23.69
CA LEU A 101 -11.65 3.49 -22.62
C LEU A 101 -10.37 2.81 -23.13
N ASN A 102 -10.34 2.37 -24.40
CA ASN A 102 -9.12 1.89 -25.06
C ASN A 102 -8.00 2.95 -25.12
N GLY A 103 -8.33 4.24 -24.99
CA GLY A 103 -7.36 5.33 -24.87
C GLY A 103 -6.85 5.58 -23.46
N LEU A 104 -7.38 4.90 -22.43
CA LEU A 104 -6.95 5.06 -21.04
C LEU A 104 -5.86 4.08 -20.62
N ALA A 105 -5.84 2.91 -21.22
CA ALA A 105 -4.71 2.00 -21.15
C ALA A 105 -4.48 1.45 -22.56
N ALA A 106 -3.25 1.39 -23.00
CA ALA A 106 -2.90 0.88 -24.34
C ALA A 106 -3.43 -0.55 -24.62
N GLU A 107 -3.99 -1.24 -23.62
CA GLU A 107 -4.49 -2.61 -23.69
C GLU A 107 -5.72 -2.89 -22.78
N GLY A 108 -6.34 -1.88 -22.18
CA GLY A 108 -7.39 -2.09 -21.15
C GLY A 108 -8.81 -1.93 -21.70
N ARG A 109 -9.53 -3.01 -21.83
CA ARG A 109 -10.98 -3.03 -22.04
C ARG A 109 -11.70 -2.92 -20.71
N LEU A 110 -12.77 -2.15 -20.61
CA LEU A 110 -13.87 -2.52 -19.72
C LEU A 110 -14.37 -3.85 -20.26
N SER A 111 -14.14 -4.94 -19.56
CA SER A 111 -14.68 -6.22 -19.96
C SER A 111 -16.19 -6.19 -19.80
N ASP A 112 -16.86 -6.99 -20.60
CA ASP A 112 -18.30 -7.19 -20.58
C ASP A 112 -18.80 -7.41 -19.13
N PRO A 113 -20.02 -6.95 -18.82
CA PRO A 113 -20.61 -7.23 -17.51
C PRO A 113 -20.59 -8.74 -17.30
N LEU A 114 -20.08 -9.18 -16.16
CA LEU A 114 -19.96 -10.59 -15.81
C LEU A 114 -21.27 -11.31 -16.10
N PRO A 115 -21.28 -12.39 -16.89
CA PRO A 115 -22.45 -13.20 -17.07
C PRO A 115 -22.84 -13.81 -15.72
N VAL A 116 -23.92 -13.32 -15.17
CA VAL A 116 -24.39 -13.78 -13.87
C VAL A 116 -25.26 -15.00 -14.14
N PRO A 117 -24.96 -16.18 -13.55
CA PRO A 117 -25.79 -17.37 -13.75
C PRO A 117 -27.22 -17.11 -13.27
N GLY A 118 -28.21 -17.38 -14.13
CA GLY A 118 -29.63 -17.24 -13.81
C GLY A 118 -30.09 -18.18 -12.70
N PRO A 119 -31.25 -17.93 -12.07
CA PRO A 119 -31.75 -18.69 -10.93
C PRO A 119 -32.41 -20.01 -11.40
N GLY A 120 -31.62 -20.98 -11.82
CA GLY A 120 -32.10 -22.32 -12.15
C GLY A 120 -31.28 -23.35 -11.38
N GLY A 121 -31.96 -24.34 -10.78
CA GLY A 121 -31.40 -25.34 -9.88
C GLY A 121 -30.02 -25.87 -10.23
N VAL A 122 -29.13 -25.75 -9.28
CA VAL A 122 -27.70 -25.79 -9.53
C VAL A 122 -27.15 -27.18 -9.21
N SER A 123 -26.71 -27.89 -10.25
CA SER A 123 -25.75 -29.00 -10.19
C SER A 123 -24.41 -28.50 -9.64
N PRO A 124 -23.54 -29.33 -9.01
CA PRO A 124 -22.19 -28.92 -8.57
C PRO A 124 -21.27 -28.41 -9.69
N TRP A 125 -21.58 -28.72 -10.95
CA TRP A 125 -20.89 -28.21 -12.13
C TRP A 125 -20.94 -26.68 -12.24
N PRO A 126 -22.06 -26.00 -12.04
CA PRO A 126 -22.08 -24.55 -12.00
C PRO A 126 -21.34 -23.95 -10.83
N ALA A 127 -21.16 -24.65 -9.71
CA ALA A 127 -20.31 -24.13 -8.64
C ALA A 127 -18.84 -24.03 -9.07
N LEU A 128 -18.36 -25.00 -9.85
CA LEU A 128 -17.02 -24.97 -10.43
C LEU A 128 -16.93 -24.03 -11.65
N LEU A 129 -17.98 -23.96 -12.46
CA LEU A 129 -18.12 -22.97 -13.53
C LEU A 129 -18.24 -21.56 -12.97
N ALA A 130 -19.01 -21.36 -11.89
CA ALA A 130 -19.16 -20.09 -11.22
C ALA A 130 -17.87 -19.69 -10.48
N VAL A 131 -17.11 -20.63 -9.95
CA VAL A 131 -15.78 -20.40 -9.37
C VAL A 131 -14.82 -19.87 -10.44
N GLY A 132 -14.80 -20.43 -11.64
CA GLY A 132 -14.02 -19.92 -12.75
C GLY A 132 -14.55 -18.58 -13.29
N ALA A 133 -15.86 -18.45 -13.49
CA ALA A 133 -16.49 -17.24 -14.02
C ALA A 133 -16.46 -16.04 -13.05
N ILE A 134 -16.56 -16.28 -11.74
CA ILE A 134 -16.43 -15.22 -10.73
C ILE A 134 -14.98 -14.75 -10.60
N ALA A 135 -14.00 -15.62 -10.85
CA ALA A 135 -12.59 -15.28 -10.75
C ALA A 135 -12.07 -14.44 -11.92
N GLU A 136 -12.56 -14.67 -13.15
CA GLU A 136 -11.92 -14.10 -14.35
C GLU A 136 -12.87 -13.62 -15.47
N GLY A 137 -14.17 -13.59 -15.23
CA GLY A 137 -15.13 -13.20 -16.27
C GLY A 137 -15.15 -14.18 -17.46
N ASP A 138 -15.47 -13.68 -18.65
CA ASP A 138 -15.61 -14.50 -19.88
C ASP A 138 -14.39 -15.34 -20.26
N ALA A 139 -13.19 -14.95 -19.83
CA ALA A 139 -11.96 -15.66 -20.16
C ALA A 139 -11.87 -17.07 -19.55
N ALA A 140 -12.47 -17.30 -18.37
CA ALA A 140 -12.47 -18.64 -17.76
C ALA A 140 -13.60 -19.51 -18.34
N VAL A 141 -14.74 -18.93 -18.64
CA VAL A 141 -15.86 -19.63 -19.30
C VAL A 141 -15.48 -19.99 -20.73
N SER A 142 -14.75 -19.13 -21.45
CA SER A 142 -14.25 -19.42 -22.80
C SER A 142 -13.14 -20.47 -22.84
N ARG A 143 -12.45 -20.72 -21.73
CA ARG A 143 -11.45 -21.79 -21.62
C ARG A 143 -12.05 -23.13 -21.18
N LEU A 144 -13.26 -23.12 -20.65
CA LEU A 144 -13.96 -24.36 -20.28
C LEU A 144 -14.55 -24.99 -21.56
N SER A 145 -13.73 -25.75 -22.22
CA SER A 145 -14.20 -26.59 -23.30
C SER A 145 -14.92 -27.83 -22.78
N THR A 146 -15.81 -28.39 -23.55
CA THR A 146 -16.43 -29.70 -23.28
C THR A 146 -15.35 -30.76 -23.01
N GLU A 147 -14.24 -30.69 -23.72
CA GLU A 147 -13.09 -31.59 -23.58
C GLU A 147 -12.46 -31.48 -22.17
N THR A 148 -12.26 -30.29 -21.66
CA THR A 148 -11.72 -30.07 -20.30
C THR A 148 -12.66 -30.61 -19.24
N LEU A 149 -13.96 -30.40 -19.42
CA LEU A 149 -14.99 -30.92 -18.54
C LEU A 149 -14.94 -32.46 -18.48
N TYR A 150 -14.82 -33.09 -19.64
CA TYR A 150 -14.75 -34.54 -19.78
C TYR A 150 -13.43 -35.09 -19.22
N ALA A 151 -12.33 -34.39 -19.38
CA ALA A 151 -11.06 -34.77 -18.77
C ALA A 151 -11.08 -34.75 -17.24
N LEU A 152 -11.94 -33.91 -16.63
CA LEU A 152 -12.10 -33.83 -15.18
C LEU A 152 -13.13 -34.81 -14.63
N ALA A 153 -14.02 -35.33 -15.48
CA ALA A 153 -15.11 -36.18 -15.05
C ALA A 153 -14.67 -37.45 -14.27
N PRO A 154 -13.62 -38.17 -14.67
CA PRO A 154 -13.15 -39.33 -13.93
C PRO A 154 -12.74 -39.01 -12.48
N ALA A 155 -12.07 -37.88 -12.30
CA ALA A 155 -11.62 -37.45 -10.99
C ALA A 155 -12.75 -36.99 -10.05
N TRP A 156 -13.86 -36.53 -10.61
CA TRP A 156 -14.96 -35.96 -9.81
C TRP A 156 -16.18 -36.84 -9.68
N LEU A 157 -16.42 -37.70 -10.64
CA LEU A 157 -17.56 -38.60 -10.64
C LEU A 157 -17.18 -40.00 -10.21
N GLY A 158 -15.95 -40.44 -10.49
CA GLY A 158 -15.48 -41.76 -10.11
C GLY A 158 -16.41 -42.86 -10.66
N ASP A 159 -16.75 -43.83 -9.79
CA ASP A 159 -17.62 -44.95 -10.17
C ASP A 159 -19.06 -44.56 -10.52
N ARG A 160 -19.45 -43.29 -10.32
CA ARG A 160 -20.74 -42.79 -10.81
C ARG A 160 -20.82 -42.69 -12.33
N LEU A 161 -19.71 -42.83 -13.01
CA LEU A 161 -19.67 -43.00 -14.46
C LEU A 161 -20.11 -44.41 -14.93
N GLU A 162 -20.32 -45.35 -14.01
CA GLU A 162 -20.73 -46.72 -14.29
C GLU A 162 -21.97 -46.83 -15.20
N PRO A 163 -23.01 -45.98 -15.04
CA PRO A 163 -24.16 -46.00 -15.98
C PRO A 163 -23.81 -45.77 -17.44
N LEU A 164 -22.63 -45.19 -17.75
CA LEU A 164 -22.16 -45.00 -19.13
C LEU A 164 -21.70 -46.31 -19.78
N LYS A 165 -21.58 -47.41 -19.04
CA LYS A 165 -21.34 -48.77 -19.60
C LYS A 165 -22.60 -49.32 -20.27
N ASP A 166 -23.80 -48.93 -19.77
CA ASP A 166 -25.08 -49.43 -20.28
C ASP A 166 -25.48 -48.72 -21.57
N PRO A 167 -25.56 -49.42 -22.69
CA PRO A 167 -25.97 -48.85 -23.99
C PRO A 167 -27.37 -48.24 -23.95
N ALA A 168 -28.31 -48.78 -23.16
CA ALA A 168 -29.66 -48.28 -23.08
C ALA A 168 -29.72 -46.96 -22.32
N GLU A 169 -28.96 -46.82 -21.24
CA GLU A 169 -28.79 -45.57 -20.49
C GLU A 169 -28.12 -44.50 -21.32
N LEU A 170 -27.05 -44.86 -22.02
CA LEU A 170 -26.34 -43.97 -22.92
C LEU A 170 -27.27 -43.41 -24.00
N GLN A 171 -28.08 -44.27 -24.63
CA GLN A 171 -29.04 -43.86 -25.66
C GLN A 171 -30.09 -42.90 -25.09
N ARG A 172 -30.58 -43.13 -23.87
CA ARG A 172 -31.56 -42.27 -23.19
C ARG A 172 -30.97 -40.89 -22.93
N ARG A 173 -29.72 -40.81 -22.46
CA ARG A 173 -29.01 -39.55 -22.17
C ARG A 173 -28.80 -38.73 -23.45
N LEU A 174 -28.31 -39.34 -24.51
CA LEU A 174 -28.10 -38.66 -25.80
C LEU A 174 -29.40 -38.14 -26.41
N GLN A 175 -30.51 -38.92 -26.29
CA GLN A 175 -31.83 -38.44 -26.71
C GLN A 175 -32.33 -37.26 -25.84
N ALA A 176 -32.05 -37.23 -24.56
CA ALA A 176 -32.38 -36.12 -23.69
C ALA A 176 -31.58 -34.84 -24.11
N THR A 177 -30.32 -35.00 -24.43
CA THR A 177 -29.47 -33.92 -24.94
C THR A 177 -29.98 -33.40 -26.29
N ALA A 178 -30.34 -34.26 -27.19
CA ALA A 178 -30.91 -33.85 -28.48
C ALA A 178 -32.21 -33.05 -28.34
N ARG A 179 -33.06 -33.45 -27.39
CA ARG A 179 -34.28 -32.69 -27.05
C ARG A 179 -33.96 -31.33 -26.46
N SER A 180 -32.95 -31.25 -25.57
CA SER A 180 -32.50 -29.98 -24.96
C SER A 180 -31.88 -29.01 -25.94
N LEU A 181 -31.14 -29.51 -26.94
CA LEU A 181 -30.61 -28.71 -28.05
C LEU A 181 -31.70 -28.11 -28.96
N GLY A 182 -32.84 -28.82 -29.10
CA GLY A 182 -34.03 -28.32 -29.81
C GLY A 182 -34.93 -27.40 -28.97
N SER A 183 -34.58 -27.14 -27.73
CA SER A 183 -35.38 -26.27 -26.86
C SER A 183 -35.27 -24.81 -27.30
N PRO A 184 -36.39 -24.05 -27.30
CA PRO A 184 -36.36 -22.61 -27.57
C PRO A 184 -35.71 -21.82 -26.42
N GLU A 185 -35.50 -22.44 -25.25
CA GLU A 185 -34.84 -21.82 -24.12
C GLU A 185 -33.31 -21.85 -24.27
N PRO A 186 -32.61 -20.70 -24.15
CA PRO A 186 -31.17 -20.64 -24.45
C PRO A 186 -30.32 -21.42 -23.43
N LEU A 187 -30.73 -21.50 -22.18
CA LEU A 187 -29.93 -22.13 -21.13
C LEU A 187 -29.88 -23.68 -21.27
N PRO A 188 -30.97 -24.42 -21.44
CA PRO A 188 -30.92 -25.86 -21.71
C PRO A 188 -30.09 -26.23 -22.95
N ALA A 189 -30.20 -25.45 -23.99
CA ALA A 189 -29.42 -25.68 -25.23
C ALA A 189 -27.93 -25.44 -25.02
N ALA A 190 -27.56 -24.39 -24.31
CA ALA A 190 -26.16 -24.10 -23.95
C ALA A 190 -25.53 -25.18 -23.04
N LEU A 191 -26.27 -25.65 -22.05
CA LEU A 191 -25.83 -26.72 -21.15
C LEU A 191 -25.69 -28.05 -21.89
N ALA A 192 -26.60 -28.36 -22.84
CA ALA A 192 -26.54 -29.56 -23.64
C ALA A 192 -25.33 -29.56 -24.61
N ARG A 193 -24.90 -28.38 -25.08
CA ARG A 193 -23.67 -28.24 -25.90
C ARG A 193 -22.40 -28.48 -25.09
N LEU A 194 -22.38 -28.02 -23.84
CA LEU A 194 -21.23 -28.17 -22.91
C LEU A 194 -21.15 -29.58 -22.31
N ASP A 195 -22.26 -30.26 -22.12
CA ASP A 195 -22.33 -31.57 -21.47
C ASP A 195 -23.26 -32.53 -22.27
N PRO A 196 -22.82 -32.97 -23.43
CA PRO A 196 -23.65 -33.81 -24.31
C PRO A 196 -23.99 -35.21 -23.78
N LEU A 197 -23.18 -35.76 -22.83
CA LEU A 197 -23.51 -37.00 -22.15
C LEU A 197 -24.35 -36.83 -20.88
N GLY A 198 -24.63 -35.59 -20.47
CA GLY A 198 -25.37 -35.31 -19.27
C GLY A 198 -24.62 -35.77 -18.01
N LEU A 199 -23.30 -35.64 -17.96
CA LEU A 199 -22.48 -36.04 -16.82
C LEU A 199 -22.87 -35.29 -15.53
N ARG A 200 -23.40 -34.09 -15.69
CA ARG A 200 -23.94 -33.27 -14.59
C ARG A 200 -25.02 -34.02 -13.77
N ASP A 201 -25.80 -34.87 -14.40
CA ASP A 201 -26.88 -35.60 -13.76
C ASP A 201 -26.35 -36.79 -12.93
N LEU A 202 -25.09 -37.18 -13.14
CA LEU A 202 -24.36 -38.17 -12.36
C LEU A 202 -23.70 -37.61 -11.11
N ALA A 203 -23.59 -36.29 -11.06
CA ALA A 203 -23.00 -35.62 -9.89
C ALA A 203 -23.85 -35.82 -8.62
N PRO A 204 -23.22 -35.94 -7.45
CA PRO A 204 -23.95 -36.12 -6.20
C PRO A 204 -24.93 -34.98 -5.98
N GLN A 205 -26.22 -35.27 -6.06
CA GLN A 205 -27.25 -34.34 -5.58
C GLN A 205 -27.25 -34.39 -4.05
N THR A 206 -26.25 -33.81 -3.41
CA THR A 206 -26.28 -33.66 -1.96
C THR A 206 -27.35 -32.64 -1.63
N GLY A 207 -28.50 -33.08 -1.15
CA GLY A 207 -29.61 -32.22 -0.74
C GLY A 207 -29.18 -31.12 0.23
N GLU A 208 -28.18 -31.38 1.06
CA GLU A 208 -27.52 -30.38 1.90
C GLU A 208 -26.69 -29.38 1.09
N GLY A 209 -26.00 -29.79 0.05
CA GLY A 209 -25.24 -28.89 -0.83
C GLY A 209 -26.16 -27.98 -1.62
N MET A 210 -27.28 -28.52 -2.16
CA MET A 210 -28.32 -27.72 -2.81
C MET A 210 -29.05 -26.82 -1.83
N ALA A 211 -29.37 -27.30 -0.63
CA ALA A 211 -29.96 -26.46 0.42
C ALA A 211 -28.99 -25.35 0.86
N LYS A 212 -27.70 -25.63 0.97
CA LYS A 212 -26.66 -24.62 1.26
C LYS A 212 -26.38 -23.70 0.07
N ALA A 213 -26.35 -24.20 -1.16
CA ALA A 213 -26.22 -23.35 -2.36
C ALA A 213 -27.50 -22.51 -2.59
N GLN A 214 -28.70 -23.06 -2.29
CA GLN A 214 -29.93 -22.28 -2.24
C GLN A 214 -29.97 -21.34 -1.03
N ALA A 215 -29.40 -21.74 0.11
CA ALA A 215 -29.22 -20.84 1.25
C ALA A 215 -28.17 -19.77 0.98
N LEU A 216 -27.10 -20.06 0.20
CA LEU A 216 -26.20 -19.03 -0.35
C LEU A 216 -26.93 -18.12 -1.38
N GLY A 217 -27.69 -18.68 -2.28
CA GLY A 217 -28.57 -17.91 -3.18
C GLY A 217 -29.70 -17.17 -2.44
N ARG A 218 -30.14 -17.70 -1.26
CA ARG A 218 -31.08 -17.04 -0.36
C ARG A 218 -30.39 -16.09 0.62
N ALA A 219 -29.15 -16.38 1.02
CA ALA A 219 -28.31 -15.49 1.83
C ALA A 219 -27.88 -14.26 1.04
N PHE A 220 -27.69 -14.38 -0.28
CA PHE A 220 -27.61 -13.20 -1.13
C PHE A 220 -29.04 -12.68 -1.33
N SER A 221 -29.38 -11.62 -0.63
CA SER A 221 -30.59 -10.81 -0.87
C SER A 221 -30.57 -10.15 -2.25
N LEU A 222 -30.10 -10.87 -3.29
CA LEU A 222 -29.88 -10.36 -4.65
C LEU A 222 -30.75 -11.09 -5.67
N ARG A 223 -31.37 -10.32 -6.54
CA ARG A 223 -31.94 -10.80 -7.82
C ARG A 223 -30.93 -10.51 -8.91
N MET A 224 -30.62 -11.54 -9.68
CA MET A 224 -29.72 -11.41 -10.82
C MET A 224 -30.51 -11.01 -12.05
N ARG A 225 -30.07 -10.00 -12.75
CA ARG A 225 -30.59 -9.52 -14.04
C ARG A 225 -29.46 -9.56 -15.07
N THR A 226 -29.77 -9.45 -16.32
CA THR A 226 -28.75 -9.42 -17.38
C THR A 226 -27.84 -8.21 -17.18
N GLY A 227 -26.59 -8.45 -16.76
CA GLY A 227 -25.56 -7.43 -16.59
C GLY A 227 -25.60 -6.63 -15.28
N TYR A 228 -26.60 -6.80 -14.41
CA TYR A 228 -26.66 -6.11 -13.13
C TYR A 228 -27.30 -6.94 -12.00
N LEU A 229 -27.11 -6.52 -10.79
CA LEU A 229 -27.63 -7.18 -9.57
C LEU A 229 -28.62 -6.24 -8.88
N GLU A 230 -29.68 -6.81 -8.30
CA GLU A 230 -30.67 -6.07 -7.56
C GLU A 230 -30.88 -6.73 -6.18
N THR A 231 -30.93 -5.94 -5.11
CA THR A 231 -31.29 -6.46 -3.79
C THR A 231 -32.76 -6.83 -3.73
N LYS A 232 -33.12 -7.86 -2.94
CA LYS A 232 -34.49 -8.36 -2.84
C LYS A 232 -35.48 -7.30 -2.32
N ASP A 233 -34.98 -6.38 -1.48
CA ASP A 233 -35.73 -5.23 -0.98
C ASP A 233 -35.84 -4.08 -1.99
N GLY A 234 -35.28 -4.25 -3.19
CA GLY A 234 -35.27 -3.24 -4.24
C GLY A 234 -34.47 -1.96 -3.89
N ARG A 235 -33.77 -1.93 -2.77
CA ARG A 235 -33.05 -0.74 -2.31
C ARG A 235 -31.81 -0.41 -3.14
N PHE A 236 -31.09 -1.44 -3.57
CA PHE A 236 -29.86 -1.27 -4.34
C PHE A 236 -29.95 -1.95 -5.71
N VAL A 237 -29.54 -1.24 -6.75
CA VAL A 237 -29.22 -1.76 -8.07
C VAL A 237 -27.72 -1.62 -8.25
N LEU A 238 -27.00 -2.72 -8.49
CA LEU A 238 -25.55 -2.82 -8.48
C LEU A 238 -25.06 -3.24 -9.85
N LEU A 239 -24.17 -2.46 -10.44
CA LEU A 239 -23.52 -2.77 -11.70
C LEU A 239 -22.04 -3.08 -11.44
N PRO A 240 -21.62 -4.35 -11.52
CA PRO A 240 -20.21 -4.74 -11.44
C PRO A 240 -19.52 -4.46 -12.77
N LEU A 241 -18.40 -3.75 -12.72
CA LEU A 241 -17.57 -3.42 -13.88
C LEU A 241 -16.13 -3.88 -13.63
N VAL A 242 -15.52 -4.51 -14.60
CA VAL A 242 -14.08 -4.82 -14.59
C VAL A 242 -13.36 -3.70 -15.33
N ALA A 243 -12.44 -3.02 -14.68
CA ALA A 243 -11.63 -1.99 -15.31
C ALA A 243 -10.39 -2.62 -15.95
N GLY A 244 -10.09 -2.27 -17.19
CA GLY A 244 -8.89 -2.71 -17.91
C GLY A 244 -7.61 -1.95 -17.52
N PHE A 245 -7.65 -1.22 -16.42
CA PHE A 245 -6.53 -0.47 -15.85
C PHE A 245 -6.46 -0.70 -14.34
N PRO A 246 -5.26 -0.62 -13.73
CA PRO A 246 -5.12 -0.87 -12.30
C PRO A 246 -5.81 0.21 -11.47
N ALA A 247 -6.31 -0.16 -10.28
CA ALA A 247 -6.94 0.78 -9.33
C ALA A 247 -6.00 1.91 -8.87
N THR A 248 -4.69 1.72 -9.04
CA THR A 248 -3.66 2.73 -8.78
C THR A 248 -3.66 3.87 -9.78
N ASP A 249 -4.22 3.67 -10.99
CA ASP A 249 -4.39 4.75 -11.96
C ASP A 249 -5.62 5.62 -11.60
N VAL A 250 -5.40 6.52 -10.66
CA VAL A 250 -6.41 7.47 -10.18
C VAL A 250 -6.94 8.38 -11.31
N LYS A 251 -6.08 8.72 -12.30
CA LYS A 251 -6.51 9.56 -13.42
C LYS A 251 -7.46 8.80 -14.35
N ALA A 252 -7.14 7.56 -14.69
CA ALA A 252 -8.02 6.72 -15.48
C ALA A 252 -9.34 6.46 -14.73
N THR A 253 -9.26 6.13 -13.43
CA THR A 253 -10.43 5.91 -12.58
C THR A 253 -11.36 7.14 -12.52
N THR A 254 -10.83 8.34 -12.30
CA THR A 254 -11.66 9.54 -12.22
C THR A 254 -12.32 9.88 -13.56
N LYS A 255 -11.62 9.68 -14.67
CA LYS A 255 -12.19 9.85 -16.03
C LYS A 255 -13.31 8.85 -16.27
N ALA A 256 -13.08 7.57 -15.96
CA ALA A 256 -14.05 6.50 -16.12
C ALA A 256 -15.31 6.76 -15.27
N LEU A 257 -15.15 7.08 -14.00
CA LEU A 257 -16.28 7.39 -13.10
C LEU A 257 -17.09 8.61 -13.56
N ALA A 258 -16.41 9.67 -14.01
CA ALA A 258 -17.10 10.85 -14.53
C ALA A 258 -17.87 10.54 -15.81
N TRP A 259 -17.34 9.70 -16.68
CA TRP A 259 -18.00 9.27 -17.92
C TRP A 259 -19.18 8.33 -17.64
N LEU A 260 -18.97 7.31 -16.82
CA LEU A 260 -20.04 6.39 -16.40
C LEU A 260 -21.18 7.10 -15.67
N GLY A 261 -20.83 8.06 -14.80
CA GLY A 261 -21.82 8.90 -14.12
C GLY A 261 -22.69 9.74 -15.06
N ARG A 262 -22.22 10.02 -16.28
CA ARG A 262 -23.01 10.67 -17.35
C ARG A 262 -23.80 9.67 -18.21
N GLY A 263 -23.84 8.42 -17.82
CA GLY A 263 -24.51 7.35 -18.55
C GLY A 263 -23.73 6.82 -19.74
N ALA A 264 -22.40 6.94 -19.72
CA ALA A 264 -21.48 6.52 -20.78
C ALA A 264 -21.77 7.21 -22.15
N GLN A 265 -22.24 8.44 -22.13
CA GLN A 265 -22.56 9.19 -23.35
C GLN A 265 -21.41 10.12 -23.76
N GLY A 266 -21.14 10.18 -25.06
CA GLY A 266 -20.10 11.05 -25.64
C GLY A 266 -18.66 10.58 -25.36
N PRO A 267 -17.67 11.37 -25.78
CA PRO A 267 -16.26 11.01 -25.62
C PRO A 267 -15.84 11.02 -24.17
N LEU A 268 -14.84 10.20 -23.85
CA LEU A 268 -14.21 10.19 -22.55
C LEU A 268 -13.59 11.55 -22.24
N PRO A 269 -13.75 12.11 -21.03
CA PRO A 269 -13.18 13.40 -20.68
C PRO A 269 -11.64 13.34 -20.72
N ALA A 270 -11.01 14.36 -21.31
CA ALA A 270 -9.54 14.46 -21.35
C ALA A 270 -8.92 14.50 -19.93
N ALA A 271 -9.62 15.13 -18.97
CA ALA A 271 -9.31 15.14 -17.55
C ALA A 271 -10.59 15.18 -16.73
N ALA A 272 -10.60 14.59 -15.55
CA ALA A 272 -11.68 14.70 -14.58
C ALA A 272 -11.13 14.94 -13.18
N SER A 273 -11.74 15.87 -12.46
CA SER A 273 -11.48 16.09 -11.03
C SER A 273 -12.48 15.27 -10.20
N LEU A 274 -12.18 15.06 -8.90
CA LEU A 274 -13.11 14.38 -8.03
C LEU A 274 -14.46 15.13 -7.91
N LYS A 275 -14.44 16.47 -7.92
CA LYS A 275 -15.66 17.29 -7.96
C LYS A 275 -16.49 17.02 -9.22
N ALA A 276 -15.83 16.81 -10.37
CA ALA A 276 -16.52 16.45 -11.61
C ALA A 276 -17.12 15.03 -11.53
N VAL A 277 -16.47 14.11 -10.85
CA VAL A 277 -17.01 12.76 -10.56
C VAL A 277 -18.24 12.86 -9.65
N GLU A 278 -18.17 13.63 -8.55
CA GLU A 278 -19.28 13.85 -7.64
C GLU A 278 -20.50 14.47 -8.36
N ALA A 279 -20.25 15.48 -9.18
CA ALA A 279 -21.29 16.10 -9.97
C ALA A 279 -21.91 15.13 -11.01
N ALA A 280 -21.10 14.27 -11.64
CA ALA A 280 -21.57 13.27 -12.58
C ALA A 280 -22.39 12.17 -11.91
N LEU A 281 -21.99 11.76 -10.71
CA LEU A 281 -22.70 10.74 -9.92
C LEU A 281 -23.94 11.31 -9.20
N GLY A 282 -24.05 12.61 -9.00
CA GLY A 282 -25.20 13.25 -8.39
C GLY A 282 -26.50 13.07 -9.20
N PRO A 283 -27.67 13.44 -8.61
CA PRO A 283 -28.95 13.42 -9.32
C PRO A 283 -28.93 14.35 -10.53
N ARG A 284 -29.63 13.97 -11.61
CA ARG A 284 -29.72 14.72 -12.88
C ARG A 284 -31.14 14.73 -13.36
N ALA A 285 -31.44 15.59 -14.36
CA ALA A 285 -32.77 15.67 -14.94
C ALA A 285 -33.21 14.36 -15.63
N ASP A 286 -32.24 13.66 -16.26
CA ASP A 286 -32.43 12.36 -16.90
C ASP A 286 -32.34 11.19 -15.91
N ARG A 287 -31.91 11.45 -14.67
CA ARG A 287 -31.72 10.46 -13.62
C ARG A 287 -31.98 11.07 -12.25
N PRO A 288 -33.20 10.95 -11.70
CA PRO A 288 -33.58 11.62 -10.46
C PRO A 288 -32.99 11.04 -9.19
N PHE A 289 -32.07 10.05 -9.28
CA PHE A 289 -31.36 9.43 -8.17
C PHE A 289 -29.85 9.60 -8.30
N ALA A 290 -29.16 9.58 -7.15
CA ALA A 290 -27.71 9.63 -7.12
C ALA A 290 -27.13 8.25 -7.36
N LEU A 291 -26.01 8.21 -8.11
CA LEU A 291 -25.15 7.05 -8.19
C LEU A 291 -24.08 7.14 -7.13
N GLN A 292 -23.65 5.99 -6.66
CA GLN A 292 -22.49 5.85 -5.78
C GLN A 292 -21.53 4.85 -6.41
N ALA A 293 -20.25 4.97 -6.10
CA ALA A 293 -19.24 4.04 -6.59
C ALA A 293 -18.47 3.44 -5.41
N THR A 294 -18.17 2.15 -5.49
CA THR A 294 -17.29 1.45 -4.56
C THR A 294 -16.42 0.42 -5.29
N GLY A 295 -15.63 -0.33 -4.55
CA GLY A 295 -14.59 -1.18 -5.10
C GLY A 295 -13.24 -0.48 -5.05
N ALA A 296 -12.17 -1.22 -5.36
CA ALA A 296 -10.83 -0.73 -5.13
C ALA A 296 -10.52 0.55 -5.91
N HIS A 297 -10.96 0.67 -7.17
CA HIS A 297 -10.79 1.87 -7.98
C HIS A 297 -11.37 3.12 -7.33
N ALA A 298 -12.65 3.07 -6.95
CA ALA A 298 -13.32 4.19 -6.31
C ALA A 298 -12.70 4.54 -4.95
N ILE A 299 -12.37 3.53 -4.16
CA ILE A 299 -11.73 3.70 -2.85
C ILE A 299 -10.37 4.36 -3.01
N THR A 300 -9.52 3.86 -3.91
CA THR A 300 -8.16 4.40 -4.14
C THR A 300 -8.21 5.83 -4.70
N ALA A 301 -9.13 6.13 -5.60
CA ALA A 301 -9.29 7.48 -6.14
C ALA A 301 -9.63 8.50 -5.04
N TRP A 302 -10.57 8.16 -4.16
CA TRP A 302 -10.94 8.99 -3.01
C TRP A 302 -9.79 9.12 -2.00
N GLU A 303 -9.14 8.02 -1.64
CA GLU A 303 -8.01 8.03 -0.70
C GLU A 303 -6.85 8.85 -1.22
N SER A 304 -6.48 8.68 -2.49
CA SER A 304 -5.40 9.45 -3.12
C SER A 304 -5.67 10.96 -3.11
N HIS A 305 -6.89 11.37 -3.45
CA HIS A 305 -7.27 12.77 -3.42
C HIS A 305 -7.24 13.32 -2.00
N ARG A 306 -7.87 12.62 -1.05
CA ARG A 306 -7.92 13.03 0.35
C ARG A 306 -6.51 13.12 0.95
N LEU A 307 -5.67 12.12 0.70
CA LEU A 307 -4.29 12.12 1.16
C LEU A 307 -3.49 13.29 0.61
N THR A 308 -3.63 13.57 -0.69
CA THR A 308 -2.94 14.71 -1.32
C THR A 308 -3.35 16.02 -0.64
N TYR A 309 -4.63 16.20 -0.35
CA TYR A 309 -5.13 17.37 0.39
C TYR A 309 -4.60 17.42 1.82
N GLU A 310 -4.64 16.32 2.57
CA GLU A 310 -4.17 16.24 3.96
C GLU A 310 -2.66 16.51 4.07
N VAL A 311 -1.87 15.96 3.13
CA VAL A 311 -0.42 16.22 3.08
C VAL A 311 -0.15 17.69 2.77
N ALA A 312 -0.83 18.28 1.79
CA ALA A 312 -0.68 19.68 1.45
C ALA A 312 -1.08 20.61 2.62
N LEU A 313 -2.20 20.30 3.29
CA LEU A 313 -2.65 21.03 4.46
C LEU A 313 -1.65 20.93 5.63
N SER A 314 -1.15 19.72 5.91
CA SER A 314 -0.15 19.48 6.96
C SER A 314 1.14 20.23 6.68
N LEU A 315 1.63 20.21 5.44
CA LEU A 315 2.83 20.97 5.03
C LEU A 315 2.63 22.47 5.16
N GLY A 316 1.48 22.99 4.70
CA GLY A 316 1.14 24.40 4.82
C GLY A 316 1.06 24.86 6.28
N LEU A 317 0.37 24.09 7.11
CA LEU A 317 0.27 24.36 8.54
C LEU A 317 1.63 24.28 9.24
N SER A 318 2.44 23.26 8.92
CA SER A 318 3.80 23.13 9.43
C SER A 318 4.66 24.34 9.07
N PHE A 319 4.59 24.79 7.82
CA PHE A 319 5.32 25.99 7.37
C PHE A 319 4.94 27.26 8.17
N ILE A 320 3.66 27.44 8.44
CA ILE A 320 3.16 28.58 9.26
C ILE A 320 3.63 28.42 10.72
N LEU A 321 3.51 27.23 11.32
CA LEU A 321 3.91 26.98 12.70
C LEU A 321 5.43 27.14 12.88
N ILE A 322 6.24 26.69 11.95
CA ILE A 322 7.70 26.89 11.96
C ILE A 322 8.01 28.40 11.92
N GLY A 323 7.33 29.18 11.06
CA GLY A 323 7.47 30.63 11.01
C GLY A 323 7.12 31.31 12.33
N LEU A 324 6.06 30.84 13.00
CA LEU A 324 5.65 31.30 14.33
C LEU A 324 6.72 31.00 15.39
N VAL A 325 7.23 29.76 15.45
CA VAL A 325 8.30 29.37 16.37
C VAL A 325 9.57 30.19 16.13
N TYR A 326 9.92 30.41 14.87
CA TYR A 326 11.03 31.25 14.48
C TYR A 326 10.85 32.71 14.97
N TRP A 327 9.65 33.28 14.74
CA TRP A 327 9.32 34.62 15.24
C TRP A 327 9.38 34.73 16.76
N LEU A 328 8.83 33.75 17.49
CA LEU A 328 8.90 33.70 18.96
C LEU A 328 10.36 33.59 19.47
N GLY A 329 11.17 32.76 18.79
CA GLY A 329 12.58 32.54 19.17
C GLY A 329 13.48 33.73 18.88
N PHE A 330 13.34 34.36 17.73
CA PHE A 330 14.24 35.40 17.27
C PHE A 330 13.64 36.83 17.27
N ARG A 331 12.32 36.94 17.47
CA ARG A 331 11.58 38.21 17.44
C ARG A 331 11.73 39.00 16.13
N THR A 332 11.98 38.28 15.01
CA THR A 332 12.10 38.82 13.67
C THR A 332 11.82 37.75 12.63
N LEU A 333 11.04 38.07 11.61
CA LEU A 333 10.81 37.18 10.48
C LEU A 333 11.88 37.35 9.37
N ALA A 334 12.67 38.42 9.41
CA ALA A 334 13.69 38.63 8.36
C ALA A 334 14.70 37.49 8.26
N GLY A 335 15.04 36.85 9.39
CA GLY A 335 15.92 35.70 9.40
C GLY A 335 15.30 34.39 8.87
N TYR A 336 13.97 34.30 8.84
CA TYR A 336 13.24 33.11 8.41
C TYR A 336 13.54 32.74 6.95
N GLY A 337 13.59 33.77 6.06
CA GLY A 337 13.96 33.60 4.66
C GLY A 337 15.37 33.02 4.43
N PHE A 338 16.34 33.39 5.32
CA PHE A 338 17.71 32.85 5.24
C PHE A 338 17.79 31.36 5.57
N VAL A 339 16.86 30.84 6.36
CA VAL A 339 16.78 29.43 6.72
C VAL A 339 15.90 28.67 5.73
N MET A 340 14.71 29.19 5.45
CA MET A 340 13.74 28.53 4.58
C MET A 340 14.13 28.50 3.11
N GLY A 341 14.78 29.53 2.59
CA GLY A 341 15.24 29.57 1.19
C GLY A 341 16.13 28.39 0.81
N PRO A 342 17.26 28.19 1.52
CA PRO A 342 18.11 27.01 1.31
C PRO A 342 17.40 25.68 1.55
N LEU A 343 16.52 25.60 2.56
CA LEU A 343 15.75 24.40 2.85
C LEU A 343 14.82 24.02 1.69
N LEU A 344 14.05 24.96 1.15
CA LEU A 344 13.18 24.74 0.00
C LEU A 344 13.95 24.28 -1.25
N ILE A 345 15.11 24.86 -1.50
CA ILE A 345 16.01 24.41 -2.58
C ILE A 345 16.46 22.97 -2.31
N GLY A 346 16.86 22.66 -1.08
CA GLY A 346 17.24 21.32 -0.66
C GLY A 346 16.09 20.30 -0.80
N MET A 347 14.86 20.69 -0.54
CA MET A 347 13.68 19.86 -0.75
C MET A 347 13.43 19.57 -2.24
N VAL A 348 13.62 20.56 -3.12
CA VAL A 348 13.55 20.32 -4.58
C VAL A 348 14.64 19.33 -5.00
N TRP A 349 15.86 19.48 -4.48
CA TRP A 349 16.93 18.52 -4.75
C TRP A 349 16.62 17.13 -4.23
N ALA A 350 16.04 17.03 -3.03
CA ALA A 350 15.60 15.76 -2.43
C ALA A 350 14.57 15.05 -3.31
N LEU A 351 13.53 15.77 -3.72
CA LEU A 351 12.49 15.23 -4.59
C LEU A 351 13.03 14.83 -5.96
N GLY A 352 13.93 15.64 -6.52
CA GLY A 352 14.62 15.34 -7.76
C GLY A 352 15.50 14.09 -7.68
N LEU A 353 16.28 13.94 -6.62
CA LEU A 353 17.06 12.72 -6.36
C LEU A 353 16.16 11.50 -6.23
N THR A 354 15.02 11.64 -5.53
CA THR A 354 14.02 10.58 -5.43
C THR A 354 13.50 10.18 -6.81
N GLY A 355 13.19 11.16 -7.68
CA GLY A 355 12.75 10.87 -9.05
C GLY A 355 13.81 10.16 -9.90
N TRP A 356 15.09 10.47 -9.70
CA TRP A 356 16.18 9.81 -10.41
C TRP A 356 16.50 8.41 -9.87
N ILE A 357 16.38 8.19 -8.56
CA ILE A 357 16.81 6.95 -7.90
C ILE A 357 15.64 5.94 -7.80
N LEU A 358 14.50 6.40 -7.31
CA LEU A 358 13.33 5.55 -7.06
C LEU A 358 12.31 5.60 -8.21
N GLY A 359 12.19 6.74 -8.90
CA GLY A 359 11.18 6.96 -9.95
C GLY A 359 9.76 7.09 -9.42
N GLN A 360 9.50 6.69 -8.19
CA GLN A 360 8.17 6.74 -7.57
C GLN A 360 8.26 7.16 -6.10
N VAL A 361 7.15 7.70 -5.60
CA VAL A 361 6.96 8.01 -4.17
C VAL A 361 5.74 7.25 -3.69
N ASN A 362 5.93 6.36 -2.72
CA ASN A 362 4.84 5.64 -2.10
C ASN A 362 4.15 6.45 -1.01
N LEU A 363 3.04 5.93 -0.49
CA LEU A 363 2.22 6.56 0.56
C LEU A 363 3.04 6.94 1.80
N MET A 364 3.95 6.08 2.25
CA MET A 364 4.80 6.34 3.42
C MET A 364 5.85 7.39 3.12
N ALA A 365 6.48 7.31 1.95
CA ALA A 365 7.47 8.28 1.52
C ALA A 365 6.85 9.66 1.25
N ALA A 366 5.55 9.77 0.96
CA ALA A 366 4.89 11.09 0.81
C ALA A 366 4.98 11.98 2.06
N GLY A 367 5.12 11.36 3.25
CA GLY A 367 5.36 12.09 4.51
C GLY A 367 6.76 12.72 4.64
N PHE A 368 7.73 12.38 3.77
CA PHE A 368 9.11 12.85 3.87
C PHE A 368 9.23 14.38 3.86
N GLY A 369 8.35 15.07 3.13
CA GLY A 369 8.35 16.52 3.01
C GLY A 369 8.17 17.21 4.37
N ALA A 370 7.26 16.72 5.21
CA ALA A 370 7.05 17.26 6.56
C ALA A 370 8.24 16.93 7.50
N VAL A 371 8.84 15.74 7.33
CA VAL A 371 10.07 15.38 8.06
C VAL A 371 11.22 16.31 7.67
N LEU A 372 11.43 16.58 6.39
CA LEU A 372 12.47 17.49 5.93
C LEU A 372 12.22 18.95 6.37
N LEU A 373 10.95 19.39 6.40
CA LEU A 373 10.62 20.72 6.92
C LEU A 373 10.96 20.84 8.40
N GLY A 374 10.71 19.79 9.20
CA GLY A 374 10.92 19.84 10.64
C GLY A 374 12.34 19.49 11.11
N VAL A 375 13.18 18.91 10.24
CA VAL A 375 14.55 18.46 10.61
C VAL A 375 15.62 19.14 9.76
N GLY A 376 15.27 19.44 8.52
CA GLY A 376 16.22 20.01 7.58
C GLY A 376 16.58 21.48 7.84
N ASP A 377 15.72 22.23 8.56
CA ASP A 377 15.95 23.62 8.93
C ASP A 377 16.95 23.81 10.08
N ASP A 378 17.16 22.77 10.91
CA ASP A 378 18.09 22.82 12.05
C ASP A 378 19.48 23.27 11.65
N VAL A 379 20.00 22.76 10.53
CA VAL A 379 21.29 23.14 9.96
C VAL A 379 21.36 24.65 9.73
N GLY A 380 20.31 25.18 9.10
CA GLY A 380 20.18 26.60 8.81
C GLY A 380 20.07 27.45 10.06
N ILE A 381 19.24 27.03 11.03
CA ILE A 381 19.02 27.75 12.29
C ILE A 381 20.33 27.87 13.09
N LEU A 382 21.08 26.77 13.19
CA LEU A 382 22.37 26.75 13.94
C LEU A 382 23.43 27.65 13.29
N LEU A 383 23.58 27.61 12.00
CA LEU A 383 24.54 28.46 11.25
C LEU A 383 24.12 29.93 11.29
N PHE A 384 22.84 30.22 11.03
CA PHE A 384 22.28 31.57 11.10
C PHE A 384 22.42 32.18 12.48
N SER A 385 22.09 31.42 13.54
CA SER A 385 22.19 31.89 14.92
C SER A 385 23.63 32.29 15.28
N ARG A 386 24.62 31.49 14.87
CA ARG A 386 26.04 31.80 15.12
C ARG A 386 26.50 33.01 14.34
N TYR A 387 26.13 33.10 13.08
CA TYR A 387 26.45 34.27 12.24
C TYR A 387 25.85 35.53 12.88
N ARG A 388 24.59 35.52 13.26
CA ARG A 388 23.87 36.64 13.90
C ARG A 388 24.52 37.05 15.24
N GLU A 389 24.92 36.09 16.07
CA GLU A 389 25.62 36.31 17.35
C GLU A 389 26.90 37.13 17.15
N GLU A 390 27.75 36.73 16.16
CA GLU A 390 28.99 37.42 15.85
C GLU A 390 28.76 38.82 15.23
N ARG A 391 27.73 38.95 14.37
CA ARG A 391 27.34 40.24 13.81
C ARG A 391 26.87 41.24 14.88
N ARG A 392 26.06 40.76 15.84
CA ARG A 392 25.61 41.56 16.98
C ARG A 392 26.76 41.97 17.90
N ALA A 393 27.78 41.16 18.01
CA ALA A 393 29.02 41.50 18.71
C ALA A 393 29.92 42.51 17.93
N GLY A 394 29.41 43.10 16.83
CA GLY A 394 30.15 44.07 16.01
C GLY A 394 31.20 43.49 15.08
N ARG A 395 31.28 42.18 14.93
CA ARG A 395 32.29 41.52 14.03
C ARG A 395 31.92 41.72 12.56
N THR A 396 32.94 41.69 11.69
CA THR A 396 32.77 41.78 10.23
C THR A 396 32.00 40.59 9.67
N LYS A 397 31.38 40.75 8.49
CA LYS A 397 30.69 39.65 7.77
C LYS A 397 31.60 38.41 7.58
N ALA A 398 32.86 38.64 7.15
CA ALA A 398 33.82 37.56 6.90
C ALA A 398 34.16 36.79 8.20
N TRP A 399 34.32 37.53 9.32
CA TRP A 399 34.58 36.92 10.62
C TRP A 399 33.36 36.12 11.11
N ALA A 400 32.17 36.70 11.05
CA ALA A 400 30.93 36.04 11.42
C ALA A 400 30.68 34.75 10.62
N LEU A 401 30.93 34.81 9.28
CA LEU A 401 30.82 33.64 8.42
C LEU A 401 31.89 32.59 8.74
N ARG A 402 33.13 33.01 9.04
CA ARG A 402 34.18 32.08 9.48
C ARG A 402 33.80 31.39 10.80
N ALA A 403 33.26 32.12 11.76
CA ALA A 403 32.79 31.59 13.05
C ALA A 403 31.62 30.58 12.87
N ALA A 404 30.68 30.91 12.00
CA ALA A 404 29.57 30.01 11.68
C ALA A 404 30.07 28.73 11.00
N LEU A 405 30.84 28.83 9.91
CA LEU A 405 31.26 27.67 9.11
C LEU A 405 32.35 26.83 9.80
N LEU A 406 33.37 27.44 10.41
CA LEU A 406 34.49 26.72 10.99
C LEU A 406 34.35 26.42 12.48
N GLY A 407 33.57 27.24 13.20
CA GLY A 407 33.25 27.03 14.64
C GLY A 407 32.09 26.06 14.83
N THR A 408 30.93 26.38 14.30
CA THR A 408 29.71 25.61 14.47
C THR A 408 29.53 24.53 13.39
N GLY A 409 29.95 24.80 12.15
CA GLY A 409 29.77 23.89 11.01
C GLY A 409 30.18 22.43 11.21
N PRO A 410 31.35 22.13 11.83
CA PRO A 410 31.73 20.74 12.09
C PRO A 410 30.76 19.96 12.96
N GLY A 411 30.16 20.61 13.97
CA GLY A 411 29.15 20.00 14.81
C GLY A 411 27.84 19.76 14.06
N VAL A 412 27.41 20.77 13.31
CA VAL A 412 26.19 20.70 12.48
C VAL A 412 26.30 19.61 11.42
N VAL A 413 27.42 19.53 10.70
CA VAL A 413 27.64 18.46 9.70
C VAL A 413 27.64 17.07 10.36
N ALA A 414 28.22 16.94 11.53
CA ALA A 414 28.24 15.65 12.22
C ALA A 414 26.84 15.22 12.68
N GLY A 415 26.04 16.14 13.23
CA GLY A 415 24.65 15.89 13.60
C GLY A 415 23.83 15.50 12.37
N ALA A 416 23.82 16.34 11.34
CA ALA A 416 23.06 16.07 10.11
C ALA A 416 23.46 14.76 9.44
N LEU A 417 24.76 14.39 9.43
CA LEU A 417 25.23 13.09 8.93
C LEU A 417 24.73 11.94 9.81
N ALA A 418 24.72 12.10 11.15
CA ALA A 418 24.19 11.06 12.03
C ALA A 418 22.70 10.80 11.78
N THR A 419 21.93 11.88 11.65
CA THR A 419 20.50 11.82 11.33
C THR A 419 20.24 11.22 9.92
N ALA A 420 21.00 11.67 8.90
CA ALA A 420 20.90 11.13 7.55
C ALA A 420 21.24 9.64 7.51
N LEU A 421 22.28 9.19 8.23
CA LEU A 421 22.64 7.77 8.32
C LEU A 421 21.60 6.94 9.07
N ALA A 422 20.93 7.50 10.08
CA ALA A 422 19.82 6.85 10.76
C ALA A 422 18.67 6.55 9.78
N PHE A 423 18.34 7.51 8.91
CA PHE A 423 17.34 7.31 7.86
C PHE A 423 17.85 6.37 6.76
N LEU A 424 19.08 6.50 6.32
CA LEU A 424 19.67 5.60 5.31
C LEU A 424 19.78 4.15 5.81
N ALA A 425 19.89 3.92 7.11
CA ALA A 425 19.81 2.56 7.67
C ALA A 425 18.46 1.88 7.36
N LEU A 426 17.36 2.65 7.26
CA LEU A 426 16.06 2.12 6.84
C LEU A 426 16.04 1.63 5.38
N ALA A 427 16.99 2.09 4.55
CA ALA A 427 17.10 1.66 3.16
C ALA A 427 17.38 0.15 3.02
N PHE A 428 17.87 -0.48 4.07
CA PHE A 428 18.14 -1.92 4.15
C PHE A 428 16.93 -2.73 4.62
N ALA A 429 15.85 -2.06 5.04
CA ALA A 429 14.64 -2.74 5.47
C ALA A 429 14.01 -3.53 4.31
N PRO A 430 13.53 -4.77 4.55
CA PRO A 430 12.88 -5.58 3.53
C PRO A 430 11.52 -5.01 3.08
N PHE A 431 10.96 -4.07 3.84
CA PHE A 431 9.66 -3.45 3.58
C PHE A 431 9.83 -2.21 2.71
N PRO A 432 9.33 -2.18 1.44
CA PRO A 432 9.56 -1.08 0.50
C PRO A 432 9.11 0.28 1.02
N GLY A 433 7.97 0.36 1.73
CA GLY A 433 7.50 1.62 2.31
C GLY A 433 8.50 2.24 3.28
N ILE A 434 9.12 1.42 4.13
CA ILE A 434 10.15 1.85 5.10
C ILE A 434 11.43 2.22 4.37
N ARG A 435 11.86 1.39 3.44
CA ARG A 435 13.06 1.57 2.62
C ARG A 435 13.01 2.89 1.86
N ASP A 436 11.93 3.14 1.14
CA ASP A 436 11.79 4.33 0.30
C ASP A 436 11.71 5.61 1.15
N LEU A 437 11.02 5.58 2.30
CA LEU A 437 11.04 6.67 3.27
C LEU A 437 12.46 6.95 3.77
N GLY A 438 13.19 5.90 4.14
CA GLY A 438 14.57 6.01 4.60
C GLY A 438 15.50 6.65 3.56
N LEU A 439 15.42 6.17 2.32
CA LEU A 439 16.20 6.71 1.19
C LEU A 439 15.84 8.16 0.88
N THR A 440 14.55 8.46 0.73
CA THR A 440 14.10 9.82 0.38
C THR A 440 14.43 10.82 1.46
N THR A 441 14.24 10.47 2.73
CA THR A 441 14.53 11.36 3.85
C THR A 441 16.03 11.48 4.10
N GLY A 442 16.77 10.38 4.07
CA GLY A 442 18.21 10.40 4.30
C GLY A 442 18.96 11.17 3.24
N LEU A 443 18.68 10.90 1.95
CA LEU A 443 19.22 11.67 0.83
C LEU A 443 18.73 13.12 0.85
N GLY A 444 17.48 13.33 1.24
CA GLY A 444 16.88 14.65 1.39
C GLY A 444 17.59 15.50 2.44
N LEU A 445 17.94 14.95 3.60
CA LEU A 445 18.71 15.63 4.64
C LEU A 445 20.11 16.02 4.14
N LEU A 446 20.76 15.13 3.38
CA LEU A 446 22.06 15.44 2.76
C LEU A 446 21.93 16.54 1.71
N ALA A 447 20.87 16.54 0.93
CA ALA A 447 20.55 17.60 -0.04
C ALA A 447 20.28 18.94 0.67
N CYS A 448 19.50 18.96 1.75
CA CYS A 448 19.26 20.15 2.56
C CYS A 448 20.54 20.67 3.22
N LEU A 449 21.39 19.77 3.74
CA LEU A 449 22.70 20.11 4.26
C LEU A 449 23.56 20.79 3.17
N ALA A 450 23.66 20.18 2.01
CA ALA A 450 24.43 20.73 0.88
C ALA A 450 23.86 22.08 0.41
N ALA A 451 22.55 22.19 0.24
CA ALA A 451 21.88 23.43 -0.15
C ALA A 451 22.12 24.54 0.87
N THR A 452 22.05 24.23 2.17
CA THR A 452 22.30 25.21 3.23
C THR A 452 23.75 25.75 3.17
N PHE A 453 24.73 24.87 3.00
CA PHE A 453 26.11 25.30 2.93
C PHE A 453 26.48 26.01 1.60
N LEU A 454 25.77 25.78 0.52
CA LEU A 454 25.98 26.43 -0.79
C LEU A 454 25.21 27.75 -0.92
N VAL A 455 23.98 27.81 -0.45
CA VAL A 455 23.07 28.94 -0.71
C VAL A 455 23.10 29.98 0.42
N MET A 456 23.10 29.54 1.69
CA MET A 456 22.98 30.44 2.83
C MET A 456 24.16 31.43 3.00
N PRO A 457 25.45 31.03 2.85
CA PRO A 457 26.56 31.94 3.03
C PRO A 457 26.56 33.12 2.03
N PRO A 458 26.41 32.92 0.72
CA PRO A 458 26.35 34.03 -0.24
C PRO A 458 25.10 34.91 -0.02
N LEU A 459 23.97 34.30 0.38
CA LEU A 459 22.74 35.03 0.70
C LEU A 459 22.94 35.96 1.89
N LEU A 460 23.63 35.48 2.95
CA LEU A 460 23.98 36.27 4.13
C LEU A 460 24.94 37.44 3.76
N ILE A 461 25.94 37.19 2.93
CA ILE A 461 26.86 38.24 2.48
C ILE A 461 26.13 39.35 1.70
N TRP A 462 25.19 38.94 0.84
CA TRP A 462 24.47 39.85 -0.04
C TRP A 462 23.42 40.70 0.71
N LEU A 463 22.62 40.08 1.56
CA LEU A 463 21.49 40.72 2.23
C LEU A 463 21.81 41.30 3.62
N ASP A 464 23.00 41.03 4.19
CA ASP A 464 23.43 41.69 5.46
C ASP A 464 23.91 43.09 5.23
N HIS A 465 23.11 44.08 5.52
CA HIS A 465 23.45 45.49 5.46
C HIS A 465 23.86 46.09 6.81
N GLY A 466 24.08 45.25 7.85
CA GLY A 466 24.43 45.68 9.21
C GLY A 466 23.33 46.38 9.99
N LYS A 467 22.07 46.31 9.47
CA LYS A 467 20.87 46.94 10.08
C LYS A 467 19.91 45.85 10.55
N GLY A 468 18.93 46.22 11.39
CA GLY A 468 17.87 45.32 11.82
C GLY A 468 18.37 44.10 12.58
N THR A 469 18.15 42.91 12.02
CA THR A 469 18.55 41.61 12.60
C THR A 469 20.04 41.49 12.90
N PHE A 470 20.87 42.17 12.13
CA PHE A 470 22.34 42.15 12.18
C PHE A 470 22.92 43.40 12.84
N ALA A 471 22.12 44.29 13.37
CA ALA A 471 22.58 45.48 14.12
C ALA A 471 23.34 45.08 15.39
N PRO A 472 24.42 45.76 15.76
CA PRO A 472 25.10 45.57 17.02
C PRO A 472 24.12 45.74 18.19
N GLY A 473 24.24 44.92 19.21
CA GLY A 473 23.39 44.99 20.38
C GLY A 473 23.87 44.07 21.52
N PRO A 474 23.36 44.25 22.72
CA PRO A 474 23.77 43.45 23.85
C PRO A 474 23.44 41.98 23.64
N PRO A 475 24.27 41.06 24.14
CA PRO A 475 23.99 39.64 24.11
C PRO A 475 22.68 39.36 24.86
N PRO A 476 21.87 38.43 24.35
CA PRO A 476 20.66 38.06 25.06
C PRO A 476 20.97 37.47 26.46
N PRO A 477 20.14 37.74 27.45
CA PRO A 477 20.37 37.24 28.81
C PRO A 477 20.36 35.70 28.80
N LEU A 478 21.32 35.12 29.54
CA LEU A 478 21.39 33.67 29.68
C LEU A 478 20.21 33.16 30.53
N PRO A 479 19.53 32.07 30.09
CA PRO A 479 18.43 31.51 30.83
C PRO A 479 18.90 31.04 32.21
N ARG A 480 18.18 31.40 33.27
CA ARG A 480 18.48 30.96 34.62
C ARG A 480 18.28 29.45 34.77
N ARG A 481 19.22 28.77 35.38
CA ARG A 481 19.04 27.35 35.72
C ARG A 481 17.98 27.20 36.79
N ARG A 482 16.99 26.34 36.52
CA ARG A 482 15.94 25.99 37.48
C ARG A 482 16.28 24.65 38.12
N THR A 483 16.42 24.61 39.43
CA THR A 483 16.82 23.40 40.20
C THR A 483 15.82 22.26 40.10
N TRP A 484 14.54 22.57 39.89
CA TRP A 484 13.47 21.59 39.72
C TRP A 484 13.41 20.94 38.30
N ALA A 485 14.02 21.57 37.29
CA ALA A 485 13.90 21.15 35.89
C ALA A 485 14.39 19.72 35.61
N PRO A 486 15.52 19.22 36.13
CA PRO A 486 15.95 17.85 35.97
C PRO A 486 14.94 16.82 36.51
N TRP A 487 14.34 17.13 37.66
CA TRP A 487 13.33 16.26 38.29
C TRP A 487 12.03 16.23 37.48
N ALA A 488 11.62 17.37 36.94
CA ALA A 488 10.48 17.43 36.03
C ALA A 488 10.73 16.61 34.75
N ALA A 489 11.94 16.67 34.18
CA ALA A 489 12.31 15.86 33.02
C ALA A 489 12.24 14.35 33.29
N LEU A 490 12.72 13.93 34.48
CA LEU A 490 12.63 12.55 34.96
C LEU A 490 11.17 12.13 35.21
N GLY A 491 10.35 13.00 35.80
CA GLY A 491 8.92 12.77 35.99
C GLY A 491 8.17 12.57 34.67
N LEU A 492 8.49 13.38 33.65
CA LEU A 492 7.93 13.22 32.31
C LEU A 492 8.41 11.93 31.61
N LEU A 493 9.66 11.52 31.83
CA LEU A 493 10.15 10.23 31.34
C LEU A 493 9.39 9.06 31.99
N VAL A 494 9.17 9.11 33.32
CA VAL A 494 8.35 8.10 34.00
C VAL A 494 6.92 8.10 33.46
N LEU A 495 6.31 9.26 33.28
CA LEU A 495 4.98 9.37 32.70
C LEU A 495 4.93 8.78 31.28
N ALA A 496 5.94 9.02 30.46
CA ALA A 496 6.05 8.44 29.12
C ALA A 496 6.18 6.90 29.16
N ILE A 497 7.01 6.38 30.06
CA ILE A 497 7.15 4.93 30.26
C ILE A 497 5.84 4.29 30.72
N LEU A 498 5.07 4.94 31.60
CA LEU A 498 3.76 4.46 32.05
C LEU A 498 2.69 4.54 30.96
N GLY A 499 2.87 5.42 29.98
CA GLY A 499 1.99 5.52 28.80
C GLY A 499 2.25 4.43 27.75
N ALA A 500 3.50 4.01 27.60
CA ALA A 500 3.89 3.07 26.55
C ALA A 500 3.09 1.74 26.54
N PRO A 501 2.79 1.07 27.66
CA PRO A 501 1.98 -0.16 27.67
C PRO A 501 0.50 0.04 27.25
N ARG A 502 0.01 1.28 27.22
CA ARG A 502 -1.34 1.62 26.77
C ARG A 502 -1.45 1.64 25.25
N THR A 503 -0.33 1.72 24.57
CA THR A 503 -0.27 1.71 23.10
C THR A 503 -0.68 0.33 22.59
N ARG A 504 -1.80 0.27 21.89
CA ARG A 504 -2.31 -0.95 21.27
C ARG A 504 -1.91 -0.99 19.81
N TRP A 505 -1.61 -2.17 19.30
CA TRP A 505 -1.42 -2.36 17.87
C TRP A 505 -2.78 -2.30 17.16
N GLU A 506 -2.88 -1.54 16.08
CA GLU A 506 -4.07 -1.57 15.23
C GLU A 506 -4.02 -2.78 14.33
N GLU A 507 -4.97 -3.67 14.49
CA GLU A 507 -5.06 -4.89 13.67
C GLU A 507 -5.95 -4.70 12.45
N ASP A 508 -6.89 -3.78 12.51
CA ASP A 508 -7.83 -3.49 11.43
C ASP A 508 -7.28 -2.39 10.51
N LEU A 509 -6.76 -2.83 9.37
CA LEU A 509 -6.24 -1.92 8.33
C LEU A 509 -7.33 -1.05 7.68
N ARG A 510 -8.59 -1.39 7.82
CA ARG A 510 -9.70 -0.53 7.39
C ARG A 510 -9.72 0.78 8.17
N ARG A 511 -9.25 0.75 9.41
CA ARG A 511 -9.13 1.95 10.26
C ARG A 511 -7.95 2.86 9.88
N PHE A 512 -7.02 2.37 9.04
CA PHE A 512 -5.94 3.20 8.47
C PHE A 512 -6.42 4.06 7.32
N ARG A 513 -7.52 3.66 6.67
CA ARG A 513 -8.06 4.38 5.53
C ARG A 513 -8.64 5.72 5.97
N ALA A 514 -8.65 6.69 5.07
CA ALA A 514 -9.16 8.02 5.35
C ALA A 514 -10.60 7.95 5.90
N GLN A 515 -10.82 8.54 7.06
CA GLN A 515 -12.16 8.65 7.63
C GLN A 515 -13.07 9.46 6.68
N GLY A 516 -14.30 8.98 6.49
CA GLY A 516 -15.27 9.66 5.63
C GLY A 516 -15.15 9.33 4.14
N ASN A 517 -14.41 8.26 3.75
CA ASN A 517 -14.43 7.80 2.36
C ASN A 517 -15.82 7.23 2.02
N PRO A 518 -16.60 7.88 1.11
CA PRO A 518 -17.95 7.45 0.77
C PRO A 518 -17.98 6.07 0.12
N ALA A 519 -16.95 5.72 -0.65
CA ALA A 519 -16.84 4.40 -1.28
C ALA A 519 -16.69 3.27 -0.24
N LEU A 520 -15.93 3.49 0.85
CA LEU A 520 -15.82 2.55 1.97
C LEU A 520 -17.12 2.46 2.78
N THR A 521 -17.75 3.59 3.02
CA THR A 521 -19.04 3.65 3.74
C THR A 521 -20.11 2.88 2.97
N LEU A 522 -20.16 3.05 1.65
CA LEU A 522 -21.04 2.29 0.78
C LEU A 522 -20.71 0.79 0.82
N GLN A 523 -19.43 0.43 0.73
CA GLN A 523 -18.99 -0.97 0.81
C GLN A 523 -19.43 -1.63 2.13
N ALA A 524 -19.29 -0.93 3.25
CA ALA A 524 -19.73 -1.43 4.56
C ALA A 524 -21.25 -1.63 4.62
N ARG A 525 -22.04 -0.69 4.07
CA ARG A 525 -23.50 -0.81 3.98
C ARG A 525 -23.91 -2.00 3.12
N LEU A 526 -23.29 -2.13 1.93
CA LEU A 526 -23.54 -3.25 1.04
C LEU A 526 -23.16 -4.58 1.69
N THR A 527 -22.00 -4.69 2.33
CA THR A 527 -21.60 -5.90 3.07
C THR A 527 -22.62 -6.29 4.14
N LYS A 528 -23.15 -5.30 4.87
CA LYS A 528 -24.21 -5.54 5.87
C LYS A 528 -25.53 -6.00 5.25
N THR A 529 -25.93 -5.38 4.14
CA THR A 529 -27.19 -5.72 3.45
C THR A 529 -27.11 -7.07 2.74
N LEU A 530 -25.94 -7.37 2.15
CA LEU A 530 -25.72 -8.61 1.39
C LEU A 530 -25.37 -9.80 2.28
N GLY A 531 -25.00 -9.58 3.55
CA GLY A 531 -24.54 -10.62 4.46
C GLY A 531 -23.21 -11.26 4.09
N ALA A 532 -22.48 -10.67 3.11
CA ALA A 532 -21.22 -11.21 2.61
C ALA A 532 -20.25 -10.08 2.26
N SER A 533 -18.96 -10.32 2.49
CA SER A 533 -17.91 -9.39 2.11
C SER A 533 -17.79 -9.28 0.59
N LEU A 534 -17.71 -8.05 0.09
CA LEU A 534 -17.38 -7.76 -1.32
C LEU A 534 -15.86 -7.84 -1.58
N GLN A 535 -15.05 -8.08 -0.54
CA GLN A 535 -13.61 -8.20 -0.70
C GLN A 535 -13.25 -9.57 -1.29
N PRO A 536 -12.35 -9.62 -2.25
CA PRO A 536 -11.91 -10.87 -2.82
C PRO A 536 -11.13 -11.69 -1.79
N LEU A 537 -11.50 -12.95 -1.65
CA LEU A 537 -10.80 -13.96 -0.87
C LEU A 537 -10.76 -15.23 -1.73
N ALA A 538 -9.62 -15.86 -1.79
CA ALA A 538 -9.49 -17.14 -2.48
C ALA A 538 -8.62 -18.12 -1.68
N LEU A 539 -8.82 -19.40 -1.94
CA LEU A 539 -7.94 -20.48 -1.51
C LEU A 539 -7.00 -20.81 -2.67
N GLN A 540 -5.71 -20.76 -2.44
CA GLN A 540 -4.70 -21.28 -3.35
C GLN A 540 -4.27 -22.69 -2.92
N ILE A 541 -4.25 -23.60 -3.89
CA ILE A 541 -3.74 -24.96 -3.74
C ILE A 541 -2.53 -25.08 -4.67
N PRO A 542 -1.30 -25.13 -4.15
CA PRO A 542 -0.09 -25.26 -4.98
C PRO A 542 -0.08 -26.57 -5.78
N LEU A 543 0.27 -26.47 -7.06
CA LEU A 543 0.36 -27.59 -8.01
C LEU A 543 1.82 -27.99 -8.31
N GLU A 544 2.72 -27.77 -7.33
CA GLU A 544 4.14 -28.11 -7.47
C GLU A 544 4.37 -29.61 -7.72
N ASP A 545 3.50 -30.44 -7.18
CA ASP A 545 3.53 -31.89 -7.31
C ASP A 545 2.14 -32.38 -7.70
N PRO A 546 1.92 -32.62 -9.01
CA PRO A 546 0.63 -33.08 -9.52
C PRO A 546 0.13 -34.36 -8.86
N ASP A 547 1.03 -35.27 -8.52
CA ASP A 547 0.66 -36.57 -7.94
C ASP A 547 0.11 -36.41 -6.51
N ARG A 548 0.44 -35.32 -5.82
CA ARG A 548 -0.09 -35.03 -4.48
C ARG A 548 -1.38 -34.23 -4.49
N LEU A 549 -1.81 -33.71 -5.65
CA LEU A 549 -3.02 -32.90 -5.72
C LEU A 549 -4.27 -33.68 -5.25
N PRO A 550 -4.51 -34.96 -5.65
CA PRO A 550 -5.65 -35.70 -5.17
C PRO A 550 -5.72 -35.82 -3.63
N ALA A 551 -4.58 -36.11 -3.02
CA ALA A 551 -4.50 -36.22 -1.56
C ALA A 551 -4.69 -34.88 -0.84
N ARG A 552 -4.14 -33.79 -1.39
CA ARG A 552 -4.36 -32.43 -0.89
C ARG A 552 -5.82 -32.01 -1.07
N TRP A 553 -6.38 -32.25 -2.24
CA TRP A 553 -7.78 -31.93 -2.53
C TRP A 553 -8.72 -32.61 -1.54
N ASN A 554 -8.54 -33.90 -1.27
CA ASN A 554 -9.37 -34.67 -0.35
C ASN A 554 -9.24 -34.20 1.11
N LYS A 555 -8.13 -33.55 1.49
CA LYS A 555 -8.00 -32.89 2.79
C LYS A 555 -8.70 -31.53 2.81
N LEU A 556 -8.75 -30.80 1.69
CA LEU A 556 -9.31 -29.48 1.58
C LEU A 556 -10.81 -29.48 1.26
N SER A 557 -11.32 -30.50 0.57
CA SER A 557 -12.72 -30.58 0.14
C SER A 557 -13.73 -30.54 1.31
N PRO A 558 -13.49 -31.15 2.50
CA PRO A 558 -14.36 -30.97 3.66
C PRO A 558 -14.40 -29.52 4.15
N ILE A 559 -13.24 -28.85 4.18
CA ILE A 559 -13.09 -27.46 4.60
C ILE A 559 -13.83 -26.55 3.61
N LEU A 560 -13.71 -26.81 2.31
CA LEU A 560 -14.43 -26.07 1.27
C LEU A 560 -15.95 -26.27 1.37
N ARG A 561 -16.40 -27.48 1.68
CA ARG A 561 -17.85 -27.76 1.92
C ARG A 561 -18.35 -27.02 3.16
N GLU A 562 -17.58 -26.96 4.24
CA GLU A 562 -17.92 -26.17 5.42
C GLU A 562 -17.97 -24.67 5.11
N ALA A 563 -17.09 -24.20 4.21
CA ALA A 563 -17.10 -22.84 3.68
C ALA A 563 -18.26 -22.54 2.70
N GLY A 564 -19.15 -23.53 2.47
CA GLY A 564 -20.33 -23.39 1.62
C GLY A 564 -20.09 -23.69 0.14
N LEU A 565 -18.91 -24.20 -0.23
CA LEU A 565 -18.62 -24.64 -1.60
C LEU A 565 -18.85 -26.16 -1.72
N PRO A 566 -19.83 -26.61 -2.50
CA PRO A 566 -20.13 -28.04 -2.66
C PRO A 566 -19.15 -28.70 -3.63
N VAL A 567 -17.88 -28.81 -3.24
CA VAL A 567 -16.85 -29.47 -4.03
C VAL A 567 -16.83 -30.99 -3.76
N PRO A 568 -16.72 -31.82 -4.80
CA PRO A 568 -16.60 -33.25 -4.64
C PRO A 568 -15.20 -33.61 -4.12
N ASP A 569 -15.09 -34.77 -3.49
CA ASP A 569 -13.81 -35.39 -3.20
C ASP A 569 -13.19 -35.92 -4.50
N TRP A 570 -11.86 -35.94 -4.55
CA TRP A 570 -11.15 -36.52 -5.68
C TRP A 570 -11.35 -38.04 -5.68
N GLN A 571 -11.90 -38.58 -6.76
CA GLN A 571 -12.23 -39.98 -6.89
C GLN A 571 -11.18 -40.72 -7.72
N THR A 572 -11.10 -42.02 -7.51
CA THR A 572 -10.37 -42.94 -8.36
C THR A 572 -11.35 -43.88 -9.04
N LEU A 573 -11.21 -44.10 -10.33
CA LEU A 573 -12.05 -45.04 -11.08
C LEU A 573 -11.74 -46.49 -10.70
N ASP A 574 -12.79 -47.29 -10.63
CA ASP A 574 -12.66 -48.75 -10.60
C ASP A 574 -11.86 -49.21 -11.83
N PRO A 575 -10.96 -50.23 -11.72
CA PRO A 575 -10.14 -50.69 -12.81
C PRO A 575 -10.92 -51.18 -14.05
N GLU A 576 -12.08 -51.81 -13.85
CA GLU A 576 -12.93 -52.29 -14.94
C GLU A 576 -13.60 -51.10 -15.70
N LEU A 577 -14.09 -50.12 -14.91
CA LEU A 577 -14.68 -48.92 -15.45
C LEU A 577 -13.65 -48.09 -16.25
N ARG A 578 -12.43 -48.02 -15.69
CA ARG A 578 -11.28 -47.38 -16.36
C ARG A 578 -10.97 -48.04 -17.72
N HIS A 579 -10.89 -49.34 -17.73
CA HIS A 579 -10.64 -50.10 -18.97
C HIS A 579 -11.77 -49.89 -19.99
N THR A 580 -13.02 -49.88 -19.53
CA THR A 580 -14.16 -49.73 -20.42
C THR A 580 -14.19 -48.33 -21.04
N LEU A 581 -14.15 -47.26 -20.24
CA LEU A 581 -14.21 -45.86 -20.70
C LEU A 581 -12.97 -45.49 -21.55
N GLY A 582 -11.81 -46.10 -21.31
CA GLY A 582 -10.61 -45.94 -22.12
C GLY A 582 -10.63 -46.70 -23.45
N SER A 583 -11.61 -47.60 -23.67
CA SER A 583 -11.62 -48.48 -24.85
C SER A 583 -12.18 -47.76 -26.10
N GLU A 584 -11.58 -48.10 -27.25
CA GLU A 584 -12.05 -47.64 -28.55
C GLU A 584 -13.44 -48.23 -28.89
N THR A 585 -13.76 -49.40 -28.37
CA THR A 585 -15.06 -50.08 -28.56
C THR A 585 -16.17 -49.27 -27.89
N TRP A 586 -15.97 -48.82 -26.70
CA TRP A 586 -16.95 -47.98 -25.98
C TRP A 586 -17.13 -46.63 -26.70
N ARG A 587 -16.04 -46.00 -27.15
CA ARG A 587 -16.08 -44.73 -27.86
C ARG A 587 -16.93 -44.84 -29.12
N ARG A 588 -16.74 -45.88 -29.91
CA ARG A 588 -17.55 -46.18 -31.10
C ARG A 588 -19.02 -46.38 -30.74
N GLN A 589 -19.34 -47.12 -29.72
CA GLN A 589 -20.72 -47.32 -29.25
C GLN A 589 -21.41 -45.98 -28.92
N VAL A 590 -20.69 -45.05 -28.25
CA VAL A 590 -21.22 -43.73 -27.93
C VAL A 590 -21.50 -42.94 -29.23
N LEU A 591 -20.58 -42.94 -30.17
CA LEU A 591 -20.74 -42.22 -31.45
C LEU A 591 -21.89 -42.78 -32.31
N GLU A 592 -22.08 -44.10 -32.34
CA GLU A 592 -23.21 -44.73 -32.98
C GLU A 592 -24.55 -44.37 -32.29
N ALA A 593 -24.56 -44.36 -30.96
CA ALA A 593 -25.74 -43.98 -30.19
C ALA A 593 -26.06 -42.49 -30.37
N ALA A 594 -25.07 -41.63 -30.51
CA ALA A 594 -25.24 -40.18 -30.79
C ALA A 594 -25.86 -39.98 -32.20
N ALA A 595 -25.36 -40.67 -33.20
CA ALA A 595 -25.94 -40.64 -34.55
C ALA A 595 -27.41 -41.11 -34.58
N LYS A 596 -27.72 -42.17 -33.83
CA LYS A 596 -29.12 -42.63 -33.64
C LYS A 596 -30.02 -41.65 -32.93
N ALA A 597 -29.43 -40.82 -32.05
CA ALA A 597 -30.15 -39.76 -31.34
C ALA A 597 -30.30 -38.45 -32.16
N GLY A 598 -29.71 -38.39 -33.36
CA GLY A 598 -29.74 -37.20 -34.22
C GLY A 598 -28.71 -36.13 -33.83
N LEU A 599 -27.68 -36.50 -33.06
CA LEU A 599 -26.56 -35.63 -32.71
C LEU A 599 -25.44 -35.81 -33.72
N ASP A 600 -24.66 -34.74 -33.97
CA ASP A 600 -23.46 -34.81 -34.78
C ASP A 600 -22.34 -35.57 -34.03
N PRO A 601 -21.91 -36.75 -34.53
CA PRO A 601 -20.84 -37.50 -33.88
C PRO A 601 -19.50 -36.76 -33.84
N ALA A 602 -19.20 -35.93 -34.82
CA ALA A 602 -17.95 -35.18 -34.91
C ALA A 602 -17.78 -34.22 -33.74
N GLY A 603 -18.87 -33.63 -33.23
CA GLY A 603 -18.85 -32.77 -32.05
C GLY A 603 -18.58 -33.49 -30.74
N LEU A 604 -18.65 -34.83 -30.69
CA LEU A 604 -18.42 -35.67 -29.53
C LEU A 604 -17.03 -36.30 -29.53
N GLU A 605 -16.31 -36.35 -30.63
CA GLU A 605 -15.01 -37.03 -30.71
C GLU A 605 -13.97 -36.46 -29.75
N GLY A 606 -13.82 -35.14 -29.72
CA GLY A 606 -12.89 -34.46 -28.78
C GLY A 606 -13.20 -34.74 -27.30
N PRO A 607 -14.43 -34.46 -26.86
CA PRO A 607 -14.86 -34.74 -25.47
C PRO A 607 -14.67 -36.20 -25.06
N LEU A 608 -15.04 -37.15 -25.94
CA LEU A 608 -14.88 -38.59 -25.66
C LEU A 608 -13.40 -39.00 -25.57
N ALA A 609 -12.55 -38.43 -26.44
CA ALA A 609 -11.11 -38.67 -26.40
C ALA A 609 -10.51 -38.14 -25.11
N ALA A 610 -10.95 -36.97 -24.64
CA ALA A 610 -10.54 -36.39 -23.38
C ALA A 610 -10.96 -37.24 -22.18
N LEU A 611 -12.21 -37.75 -22.17
CA LEU A 611 -12.70 -38.66 -21.14
C LEU A 611 -11.92 -39.99 -21.13
N ALA A 612 -11.66 -40.56 -22.29
CA ALA A 612 -10.91 -41.81 -22.39
C ALA A 612 -9.44 -41.64 -21.96
N SER A 613 -8.82 -40.55 -22.36
CA SER A 613 -7.47 -40.20 -21.92
C SER A 613 -7.40 -40.04 -20.37
N ALA A 614 -8.33 -39.32 -19.80
CA ALA A 614 -8.40 -39.10 -18.35
C ALA A 614 -8.78 -40.36 -17.58
N ALA A 615 -9.56 -41.25 -18.14
CA ALA A 615 -9.84 -42.58 -17.59
C ALA A 615 -8.57 -43.45 -17.56
N SER A 616 -7.76 -43.38 -18.63
CA SER A 616 -6.55 -44.20 -18.78
C SER A 616 -5.35 -43.64 -18.00
N ASP A 617 -5.20 -42.33 -17.92
CA ASP A 617 -4.09 -41.64 -17.24
C ASP A 617 -4.60 -40.81 -16.07
N PRO A 618 -4.30 -41.21 -14.81
CA PRO A 618 -4.69 -40.46 -13.62
C PRO A 618 -4.13 -39.02 -13.54
N GLY A 619 -3.08 -38.74 -14.29
CA GLY A 619 -2.49 -37.40 -14.37
C GLY A 619 -3.22 -36.43 -15.31
N GLU A 620 -4.06 -36.95 -16.22
CA GLU A 620 -4.79 -36.12 -17.19
C GLU A 620 -5.79 -35.14 -16.55
N PRO A 621 -6.60 -35.54 -15.53
CA PRO A 621 -7.45 -34.59 -14.84
C PRO A 621 -6.68 -33.43 -14.17
N VAL A 622 -5.46 -33.70 -13.69
CA VAL A 622 -4.60 -32.66 -13.12
C VAL A 622 -4.10 -31.71 -14.20
N ARG A 623 -3.69 -32.22 -15.36
CA ARG A 623 -3.28 -31.40 -16.51
C ARG A 623 -4.45 -30.58 -17.06
N ALA A 624 -5.64 -31.16 -17.15
CA ALA A 624 -6.86 -30.46 -17.55
C ALA A 624 -7.19 -29.33 -16.56
N LEU A 625 -7.07 -29.57 -15.26
CA LEU A 625 -7.25 -28.58 -14.23
C LEU A 625 -6.19 -27.45 -14.32
N GLN A 626 -4.93 -27.80 -14.60
CA GLN A 626 -3.87 -26.83 -14.86
C GLN A 626 -4.09 -26.00 -16.12
N ALA A 627 -4.70 -26.56 -17.15
CA ALA A 627 -5.04 -25.84 -18.37
C ALA A 627 -6.16 -24.81 -18.18
N LEU A 628 -7.07 -25.07 -17.22
CA LEU A 628 -8.11 -24.13 -16.80
C LEU A 628 -7.57 -22.96 -15.98
N LEU A 629 -6.39 -23.15 -15.34
CA LEU A 629 -5.82 -22.08 -14.55
C LEU A 629 -5.41 -20.92 -15.45
N PRO A 630 -5.67 -19.69 -15.02
CA PRO A 630 -5.09 -18.55 -15.69
C PRO A 630 -3.58 -18.73 -15.68
N ARG A 631 -2.98 -18.85 -16.84
CA ARG A 631 -1.55 -18.59 -16.95
C ARG A 631 -1.40 -17.16 -16.48
N ALA A 632 -0.61 -16.93 -15.43
CA ALA A 632 -0.23 -15.59 -15.01
C ALA A 632 0.12 -14.82 -16.30
N THR A 633 -0.78 -13.93 -16.70
CA THR A 633 -0.82 -13.39 -18.07
C THR A 633 0.36 -12.49 -18.35
N GLN A 634 1.11 -12.12 -17.33
CA GLN A 634 2.42 -11.48 -17.44
C GLN A 634 3.23 -11.76 -16.15
N PRO A 635 4.50 -12.13 -16.27
CA PRO A 635 5.36 -12.10 -15.11
C PRO A 635 5.29 -10.67 -14.53
N VAL A 636 5.07 -10.58 -13.24
CA VAL A 636 5.05 -9.30 -12.48
C VAL A 636 6.27 -8.42 -12.81
N GLU A 637 7.28 -8.99 -13.43
CA GLU A 637 8.50 -8.35 -13.89
C GLU A 637 8.35 -7.45 -15.12
N GLU A 638 7.48 -7.76 -16.09
CA GLU A 638 7.39 -6.97 -17.32
C GLU A 638 6.70 -5.62 -17.13
N THR A 639 5.83 -5.49 -16.14
CA THR A 639 5.14 -4.23 -15.83
C THR A 639 5.87 -3.40 -14.79
N ARG A 640 6.83 -3.98 -14.04
CA ARG A 640 7.56 -3.29 -12.98
C ARG A 640 8.80 -2.61 -13.53
N ARG A 641 8.78 -1.28 -13.59
CA ARG A 641 10.00 -0.50 -13.82
C ARG A 641 10.93 -0.65 -12.62
N TRP A 642 12.01 -1.42 -12.79
CA TRP A 642 13.04 -1.56 -11.78
C TRP A 642 13.63 -0.20 -11.43
N THR A 643 13.60 0.14 -10.15
CA THR A 643 14.26 1.34 -9.66
C THR A 643 15.78 1.21 -9.81
N LEU A 644 16.49 2.33 -9.90
CA LEU A 644 17.95 2.31 -9.94
C LEU A 644 18.53 1.57 -8.72
N TRP A 645 17.88 1.71 -7.56
CA TRP A 645 18.27 1.03 -6.33
C TRP A 645 18.19 -0.50 -6.47
N GLU A 646 17.10 -1.04 -6.99
CA GLU A 646 16.90 -2.48 -7.20
C GLU A 646 17.91 -3.04 -8.19
N ARG A 647 18.23 -2.30 -9.27
CA ARG A 647 19.26 -2.67 -10.24
C ARG A 647 20.65 -2.72 -9.62
N LEU A 648 20.99 -1.77 -8.74
CA LEU A 648 22.30 -1.71 -8.07
C LEU A 648 22.51 -2.85 -7.06
N HIS A 649 21.44 -3.33 -6.42
CA HIS A 649 21.53 -4.39 -5.42
C HIS A 649 21.43 -5.80 -5.99
N HIS A 650 21.43 -5.96 -7.34
CA HIS A 650 21.43 -7.25 -8.05
C HIS A 650 20.48 -8.30 -7.42
N ARG A 651 19.34 -7.87 -6.91
CA ARG A 651 18.34 -8.83 -6.45
C ARG A 651 17.82 -9.58 -7.68
N ARG A 652 18.19 -10.84 -7.79
CA ARG A 652 17.63 -11.73 -8.81
C ARG A 652 16.12 -11.68 -8.69
N ALA A 653 15.45 -11.58 -9.83
CA ALA A 653 14.04 -11.84 -9.90
C ALA A 653 13.74 -13.14 -9.14
N PRO A 654 12.85 -13.10 -8.16
CA PRO A 654 12.50 -14.32 -7.44
C PRO A 654 11.95 -15.35 -8.44
N ALA A 655 12.29 -16.62 -8.27
CA ALA A 655 11.79 -17.69 -9.13
C ALA A 655 10.25 -17.64 -9.18
N PRO A 656 9.59 -17.88 -10.34
CA PRO A 656 8.15 -17.92 -10.42
C PRO A 656 7.58 -18.87 -9.36
N LEU A 657 6.47 -18.49 -8.72
CA LEU A 657 5.77 -19.43 -7.83
C LEU A 657 5.27 -20.59 -8.69
N ALA A 658 5.23 -21.77 -8.06
CA ALA A 658 4.60 -22.91 -8.69
C ALA A 658 3.14 -22.58 -9.06
N PRO A 659 2.65 -23.09 -10.20
CA PRO A 659 1.26 -22.90 -10.56
C PRO A 659 0.37 -23.36 -9.41
N ALA A 660 -0.70 -22.64 -9.16
CA ALA A 660 -1.63 -22.92 -8.08
C ALA A 660 -3.06 -22.83 -8.57
N LEU A 661 -3.91 -23.73 -8.10
CA LEU A 661 -5.35 -23.62 -8.29
C LEU A 661 -5.87 -22.55 -7.34
N THR A 662 -6.54 -21.56 -7.89
CA THR A 662 -7.14 -20.46 -7.11
C THR A 662 -8.66 -20.64 -7.07
N VAL A 663 -9.18 -20.90 -5.88
CA VAL A 663 -10.61 -21.11 -5.63
C VAL A 663 -11.15 -19.89 -4.89
N PRO A 664 -11.99 -19.05 -5.53
CA PRO A 664 -12.58 -17.89 -4.86
C PRO A 664 -13.55 -18.34 -3.77
N LEU A 665 -13.47 -17.65 -2.63
CA LEU A 665 -14.22 -17.96 -1.41
C LEU A 665 -14.88 -16.71 -0.86
N ARG A 666 -15.91 -16.94 -0.05
CA ARG A 666 -16.53 -15.91 0.77
C ARG A 666 -16.66 -16.42 2.19
N LEU A 667 -15.76 -16.00 3.03
CA LEU A 667 -15.75 -16.32 4.45
C LEU A 667 -15.88 -15.04 5.26
N ASP A 668 -16.47 -15.16 6.42
CA ASP A 668 -16.37 -14.12 7.43
C ASP A 668 -14.99 -14.20 8.14
N GLU A 669 -14.67 -13.20 8.92
CA GLU A 669 -13.39 -13.09 9.59
C GLU A 669 -13.16 -14.19 10.65
N ALA A 670 -14.25 -14.64 11.28
CA ALA A 670 -14.22 -15.70 12.28
C ALA A 670 -13.92 -17.05 11.63
N ALA A 671 -14.63 -17.39 10.55
CA ALA A 671 -14.39 -18.62 9.78
C ALA A 671 -12.99 -18.64 9.15
N LEU A 672 -12.54 -17.51 8.57
CA LEU A 672 -11.20 -17.39 8.04
C LEU A 672 -10.11 -17.64 9.10
N THR A 673 -10.30 -17.12 10.31
CA THR A 673 -9.33 -17.29 11.40
C THR A 673 -9.30 -18.74 11.88
N ARG A 674 -10.46 -19.38 11.96
CA ARG A 674 -10.59 -20.79 12.38
C ARG A 674 -9.99 -21.74 11.35
N LEU A 675 -10.32 -21.55 10.07
CA LEU A 675 -9.94 -22.47 9.00
C LEU A 675 -8.48 -22.28 8.50
N THR A 676 -7.85 -21.13 8.78
CA THR A 676 -6.46 -20.87 8.31
C THR A 676 -5.48 -21.98 8.71
N PRO A 677 -5.38 -22.40 9.99
CA PRO A 677 -4.41 -23.44 10.37
C PRO A 677 -4.72 -24.81 9.74
N GLU A 678 -5.98 -25.14 9.52
CA GLU A 678 -6.40 -26.39 8.89
C GLU A 678 -6.05 -26.42 7.40
N VAL A 679 -6.29 -25.30 6.72
CA VAL A 679 -5.93 -25.13 5.31
C VAL A 679 -4.41 -25.18 5.09
N GLU A 680 -3.64 -24.53 5.95
CA GLU A 680 -2.18 -24.54 5.87
C GLU A 680 -1.64 -25.96 6.14
N ALA A 681 -2.19 -26.69 7.10
CA ALA A 681 -1.84 -28.07 7.39
C ALA A 681 -2.18 -29.02 6.22
N ALA A 682 -3.24 -28.71 5.46
CA ALA A 682 -3.61 -29.45 4.26
C ALA A 682 -2.78 -29.05 3.01
N GLY A 683 -1.88 -28.08 3.15
CA GLY A 683 -1.02 -27.61 2.06
C GLY A 683 -1.66 -26.55 1.15
N GLY A 684 -2.80 -26.00 1.53
CA GLY A 684 -3.42 -24.84 0.90
C GLY A 684 -2.98 -23.53 1.58
N ARG A 685 -3.38 -22.41 1.01
CA ARG A 685 -3.22 -21.09 1.64
C ARG A 685 -4.35 -20.15 1.24
N PHE A 686 -4.82 -19.36 2.16
CA PHE A 686 -5.73 -18.27 1.82
C PHE A 686 -4.98 -17.09 1.22
N VAL A 687 -5.52 -16.54 0.14
CA VAL A 687 -5.05 -15.32 -0.52
C VAL A 687 -6.18 -14.31 -0.58
N GLY A 688 -5.86 -13.05 -0.40
CA GLY A 688 -6.83 -11.97 -0.34
C GLY A 688 -6.37 -10.88 0.59
N THR A 689 -7.15 -9.83 0.71
CA THR A 689 -6.77 -8.66 1.49
C THR A 689 -6.53 -8.98 2.97
N GLN A 690 -7.43 -9.74 3.60
CA GLN A 690 -7.33 -10.05 5.03
C GLN A 690 -6.15 -11.00 5.39
N PRO A 691 -5.96 -12.16 4.72
CA PRO A 691 -4.79 -13.02 4.98
C PRO A 691 -3.47 -12.30 4.78
N LEU A 692 -3.38 -11.49 3.71
CA LEU A 692 -2.19 -10.71 3.39
C LEU A 692 -1.78 -9.81 4.56
N PHE A 693 -2.74 -9.13 5.16
CA PHE A 693 -2.46 -8.17 6.22
C PHE A 693 -1.97 -8.80 7.52
N ARG A 694 -2.38 -10.03 7.85
CA ARG A 694 -1.79 -10.76 8.99
C ARG A 694 -0.30 -11.00 8.81
N VAL A 695 0.09 -11.42 7.61
CA VAL A 695 1.50 -11.67 7.27
C VAL A 695 2.30 -10.38 7.28
N VAL A 696 1.74 -9.33 6.71
CA VAL A 696 2.36 -7.99 6.63
C VAL A 696 2.70 -7.43 8.01
N LYS A 697 1.84 -7.65 9.01
CA LYS A 697 2.07 -7.23 10.41
C LYS A 697 3.40 -7.81 10.95
N GLY A 698 3.63 -9.10 10.74
CA GLY A 698 4.87 -9.76 11.17
C GLY A 698 6.10 -9.17 10.49
N ILE A 699 6.05 -9.10 9.15
CA ILE A 699 7.16 -8.57 8.33
C ILE A 699 7.50 -7.13 8.72
N ALA A 700 6.49 -6.27 8.87
CA ALA A 700 6.71 -4.87 9.20
C ALA A 700 7.32 -4.70 10.60
N ARG A 701 6.85 -5.47 11.59
CA ARG A 701 7.42 -5.42 12.94
C ARG A 701 8.88 -5.82 12.96
N ASP A 702 9.23 -6.91 12.26
CA ASP A 702 10.60 -7.39 12.22
C ASP A 702 11.50 -6.43 11.42
N ALA A 703 11.01 -5.89 10.29
CA ALA A 703 11.71 -4.89 9.51
C ALA A 703 12.01 -3.61 10.32
N VAL A 704 11.04 -3.12 11.11
CA VAL A 704 11.26 -1.96 11.98
C VAL A 704 12.28 -2.27 13.08
N ARG A 705 12.21 -3.45 13.70
CA ARG A 705 13.18 -3.84 14.73
C ARG A 705 14.60 -3.85 14.19
N GLU A 706 14.83 -4.46 13.04
CA GLU A 706 16.14 -4.50 12.39
C GLU A 706 16.61 -3.09 12.01
N ALA A 707 15.73 -2.29 11.43
CA ALA A 707 16.02 -0.92 11.03
C ALA A 707 16.40 -0.03 12.23
N VAL A 708 15.71 -0.17 13.35
CA VAL A 708 16.02 0.56 14.61
C VAL A 708 17.39 0.15 15.15
N LEU A 709 17.71 -1.14 15.15
CA LEU A 709 19.03 -1.61 15.61
C LEU A 709 20.15 -1.08 14.72
N LEU A 710 19.97 -1.12 13.39
CA LEU A 710 20.93 -0.56 12.43
C LEU A 710 21.08 0.96 12.59
N ALA A 711 19.97 1.68 12.79
CA ALA A 711 19.99 3.12 13.02
C ALA A 711 20.75 3.46 14.32
N LEU A 712 20.47 2.77 15.42
CA LEU A 712 21.19 2.95 16.69
C LEU A 712 22.69 2.66 16.55
N ALA A 713 23.05 1.57 15.85
CA ALA A 713 24.46 1.23 15.61
C ALA A 713 25.15 2.31 14.76
N GLY A 714 24.51 2.76 13.67
CA GLY A 714 25.04 3.82 12.81
C GLY A 714 25.20 5.15 13.54
N ILE A 715 24.20 5.56 14.32
CA ILE A 715 24.24 6.76 15.16
C ILE A 715 25.37 6.66 16.18
N PHE A 716 25.46 5.53 16.91
CA PHE A 716 26.52 5.30 17.90
C PHE A 716 27.90 5.38 17.28
N LEU A 717 28.09 4.78 16.09
CA LEU A 717 29.34 4.84 15.34
C LEU A 717 29.72 6.29 14.99
N VAL A 718 28.79 7.06 14.43
CA VAL A 718 29.04 8.47 14.07
C VAL A 718 29.35 9.31 15.29
N ILE A 719 28.55 9.17 16.36
CA ILE A 719 28.77 9.91 17.62
C ILE A 719 30.14 9.57 18.20
N THR A 720 30.56 8.31 18.15
CA THR A 720 31.86 7.86 18.68
C THR A 720 33.01 8.39 17.83
N LEU A 721 32.91 8.32 16.50
CA LEU A 721 33.93 8.82 15.57
C LEU A 721 34.11 10.34 15.69
N PHE A 722 33.04 11.10 15.73
CA PHE A 722 33.09 12.57 15.84
C PHE A 722 33.30 13.02 17.27
N GLY A 723 32.71 12.31 18.23
CA GLY A 723 32.86 12.53 19.66
C GLY A 723 34.24 12.13 20.19
N ARG A 724 34.95 11.18 19.54
CA ARG A 724 36.25 10.65 19.99
C ARG A 724 36.31 10.28 21.48
N SER A 725 35.19 9.90 22.07
CA SER A 725 35.07 9.55 23.48
C SER A 725 33.81 8.71 23.71
N LEU A 726 33.99 7.55 24.33
CA LEU A 726 32.87 6.68 24.69
C LEU A 726 31.91 7.37 25.66
N ARG A 727 32.43 8.19 26.60
CA ARG A 727 31.59 8.98 27.53
C ARG A 727 30.67 9.95 26.76
N PHE A 728 31.19 10.59 25.73
CA PHE A 728 30.40 11.47 24.87
C PHE A 728 29.27 10.70 24.22
N ALA A 729 29.54 9.50 23.67
CA ALA A 729 28.54 8.67 23.03
C ALA A 729 27.46 8.20 24.03
N LEU A 730 27.87 7.75 25.19
CA LEU A 730 26.94 7.32 26.24
C LEU A 730 26.00 8.45 26.72
N LEU A 731 26.54 9.67 26.94
CA LEU A 731 25.72 10.82 27.31
C LEU A 731 24.73 11.22 26.19
N ALA A 732 25.15 11.10 24.93
CA ALA A 732 24.26 11.37 23.81
C ALA A 732 23.14 10.34 23.65
N LEU A 733 23.36 9.09 24.07
CA LEU A 733 22.35 8.03 24.01
C LEU A 733 21.18 8.24 24.97
N ILE A 734 21.36 8.96 26.08
CA ILE A 734 20.32 9.17 27.11
C ILE A 734 19.06 9.81 26.51
N PRO A 735 19.13 11.02 25.91
CA PRO A 735 17.94 11.61 25.29
C PRO A 735 17.45 10.82 24.07
N LEU A 736 18.34 10.09 23.41
CA LEU A 736 18.01 9.27 22.25
C LEU A 736 17.07 8.11 22.62
N VAL A 737 17.46 7.32 23.62
CA VAL A 737 16.64 6.20 24.11
C VAL A 737 15.35 6.71 24.74
N ALA A 738 15.43 7.80 25.49
CA ALA A 738 14.26 8.39 26.12
C ALA A 738 13.25 8.94 25.08
N SER A 739 13.71 9.37 23.90
CA SER A 739 12.81 9.79 22.84
C SER A 739 11.84 8.67 22.41
N GLN A 740 12.27 7.40 22.51
CA GLN A 740 11.41 6.26 22.19
C GLN A 740 10.30 6.07 23.21
N ALA A 741 10.62 6.24 24.50
CA ALA A 741 9.62 6.24 25.55
C ALA A 741 8.62 7.40 25.36
N GLY A 742 9.12 8.59 24.98
CA GLY A 742 8.29 9.75 24.64
C GLY A 742 7.34 9.48 23.48
N ALA A 743 7.82 8.87 22.42
CA ALA A 743 7.01 8.53 21.24
C ALA A 743 5.90 7.51 21.59
N MET A 744 6.26 6.42 22.27
CA MET A 744 5.29 5.40 22.66
C MET A 744 4.32 5.93 23.74
N GLY A 745 4.83 6.69 24.70
CA GLY A 745 4.01 7.30 25.74
C GLY A 745 2.98 8.27 25.17
N ALA A 746 3.36 9.10 24.19
CA ALA A 746 2.44 10.04 23.55
C ALA A 746 1.30 9.32 22.81
N LEU A 747 1.58 8.22 22.10
CA LEU A 747 0.55 7.39 21.48
C LEU A 747 -0.38 6.78 22.54
N GLY A 748 0.19 6.19 23.59
CA GLY A 748 -0.59 5.53 24.63
C GLY A 748 -1.51 6.47 25.41
N TRP A 749 -1.04 7.67 25.76
CA TRP A 749 -1.85 8.70 26.43
C TRP A 749 -2.82 9.39 25.46
N GLY A 750 -2.44 9.54 24.19
CA GLY A 750 -3.30 10.12 23.17
C GLY A 750 -4.39 9.17 22.67
N GLY A 751 -4.40 7.90 23.11
CA GLY A 751 -5.38 6.91 22.68
C GLY A 751 -5.24 6.53 21.20
N GLU A 752 -4.12 6.86 20.55
CA GLU A 752 -3.85 6.51 19.18
C GLU A 752 -3.13 5.15 19.09
N PRO A 753 -3.61 4.24 18.24
CA PRO A 753 -2.98 2.95 18.10
C PRO A 753 -1.64 3.06 17.37
N LEU A 754 -0.79 2.07 17.62
CA LEU A 754 0.46 1.91 16.87
C LEU A 754 0.14 1.38 15.48
N THR A 755 0.44 2.18 14.48
CA THR A 755 0.19 1.89 13.07
C THR A 755 1.51 1.70 12.31
N PHE A 756 1.46 1.17 11.08
CA PHE A 756 2.64 1.12 10.22
C PHE A 756 3.29 2.50 10.02
N LEU A 757 2.48 3.55 9.85
CA LEU A 757 2.98 4.91 9.71
C LEU A 757 3.54 5.44 11.02
N SER A 758 2.88 5.21 12.16
CA SER A 758 3.39 5.66 13.47
C SER A 758 4.64 4.90 13.91
N LEU A 759 4.87 3.65 13.43
CA LEU A 759 6.15 2.96 13.62
C LEU A 759 7.34 3.73 13.03
N MET A 760 7.11 4.49 11.96
CA MET A 760 8.15 5.34 11.37
C MET A 760 8.60 6.46 12.31
N ALA A 761 7.79 6.82 13.32
CA ALA A 761 8.19 7.80 14.33
C ALA A 761 9.42 7.33 15.13
N ILE A 762 9.63 6.02 15.28
CA ILE A 762 10.75 5.46 16.03
C ILE A 762 12.10 5.91 15.45
N PRO A 763 12.45 5.58 14.19
CA PRO A 763 13.70 6.02 13.58
C PRO A 763 13.77 7.54 13.39
N ILE A 764 12.63 8.21 13.14
CA ILE A 764 12.57 9.67 13.04
C ILE A 764 12.95 10.33 14.36
N ALA A 765 12.33 9.93 15.48
CA ALA A 765 12.61 10.48 16.79
C ALA A 765 14.07 10.21 17.22
N LEU A 766 14.64 9.04 16.87
CA LEU A 766 16.06 8.75 17.07
C LEU A 766 16.95 9.75 16.34
N GLY A 767 16.73 9.95 15.03
CA GLY A 767 17.52 10.85 14.20
C GLY A 767 17.51 12.28 14.71
N VAL A 768 16.32 12.83 14.99
CA VAL A 768 16.13 14.22 15.45
C VAL A 768 16.73 14.46 16.84
N SER A 769 16.63 13.48 17.73
CA SER A 769 17.13 13.61 19.11
C SER A 769 18.66 13.71 19.18
N VAL A 770 19.35 13.15 18.17
CA VAL A 770 20.82 13.22 18.08
C VAL A 770 21.31 14.65 17.95
N ASP A 771 20.68 15.46 17.10
CA ASP A 771 21.17 16.79 16.73
C ASP A 771 21.22 17.73 17.93
N THR A 772 20.20 17.74 18.77
CA THR A 772 20.14 18.59 19.97
C THR A 772 21.17 18.17 21.01
N ALA A 773 21.32 16.86 21.26
CA ALA A 773 22.29 16.33 22.20
C ALA A 773 23.73 16.55 21.72
N PHE A 774 24.00 16.27 20.43
CA PHE A 774 25.31 16.41 19.85
C PHE A 774 25.81 17.87 19.86
N ASN A 775 24.92 18.82 19.51
CA ASN A 775 25.24 20.25 19.53
C ASN A 775 25.65 20.72 20.94
N LEU A 776 24.88 20.32 21.97
CA LEU A 776 25.21 20.65 23.37
C LEU A 776 26.55 20.06 23.78
N LEU A 777 26.73 18.74 23.61
CA LEU A 777 27.94 18.03 24.04
C LEU A 777 29.19 18.49 23.29
N HIS A 778 29.05 18.83 21.99
CA HIS A 778 30.18 19.33 21.20
C HIS A 778 30.66 20.69 21.68
N ARG A 779 29.76 21.60 22.00
CA ARG A 779 30.11 22.94 22.53
C ARG A 779 30.59 22.89 23.97
N ALA A 780 30.03 22.01 24.80
CA ALA A 780 30.45 21.83 26.20
C ALA A 780 31.93 21.44 26.38
N ARG A 781 32.58 20.94 25.30
CA ARG A 781 34.04 20.66 25.32
C ARG A 781 34.93 21.89 25.25
N GLY A 782 34.43 23.02 24.83
CA GLY A 782 35.22 24.25 24.64
C GLY A 782 34.75 25.46 25.43
N GLU A 783 33.51 25.44 25.92
CA GLU A 783 32.87 26.58 26.57
C GLU A 783 32.14 26.10 27.82
N ALA A 784 32.49 26.61 28.98
CA ALA A 784 31.84 26.25 30.27
C ALA A 784 30.35 26.66 30.30
N ASP A 785 30.02 27.81 29.69
CA ASP A 785 28.65 28.32 29.57
C ASP A 785 27.85 27.75 28.39
N ALA A 786 28.41 26.76 27.68
CA ALA A 786 27.78 26.17 26.50
C ALA A 786 26.33 25.71 26.75
N PRO A 787 25.99 25.02 27.84
CA PRO A 787 24.60 24.59 28.11
C PRO A 787 23.60 25.74 28.09
N GLN A 788 23.94 26.90 28.64
CA GLN A 788 23.05 28.06 28.67
C GLN A 788 22.95 28.79 27.34
N ARG A 789 24.08 28.92 26.63
CA ARG A 789 24.14 29.60 25.33
C ARG A 789 23.42 28.79 24.24
N VAL A 790 23.56 27.47 24.28
CA VAL A 790 22.95 26.56 23.30
C VAL A 790 21.46 26.34 23.57
N ALA A 791 21.00 26.45 24.80
CA ALA A 791 19.63 26.14 25.23
C ALA A 791 18.56 26.86 24.37
N ARG A 792 18.75 28.15 24.11
CA ARG A 792 17.79 28.93 23.30
C ARG A 792 17.74 28.47 21.85
N VAL A 793 18.88 28.19 21.23
CA VAL A 793 18.95 27.77 19.84
C VAL A 793 18.40 26.36 19.70
N ASN A 794 18.77 25.45 20.60
CA ASN A 794 18.20 24.10 20.63
C ASN A 794 16.68 24.11 20.86
N ALA A 795 16.18 25.05 21.68
CA ALA A 795 14.74 25.20 21.90
C ALA A 795 14.01 25.66 20.61
N VAL A 796 14.66 26.54 19.83
CA VAL A 796 14.11 26.94 18.52
C VAL A 796 14.16 25.77 17.54
N CYS A 797 15.28 25.08 17.39
CA CYS A 797 15.43 23.89 16.54
C CYS A 797 14.38 22.84 16.88
N ALA A 798 14.30 22.41 18.14
CA ALA A 798 13.29 21.42 18.53
C ALA A 798 11.86 21.98 18.41
N GLY A 799 11.66 23.27 18.63
CA GLY A 799 10.37 23.93 18.44
C GLY A 799 9.92 23.93 16.98
N THR A 800 10.84 24.16 16.04
CA THR A 800 10.54 24.07 14.58
C THR A 800 10.28 22.63 14.17
N THR A 801 11.03 21.68 14.73
CA THR A 801 10.76 20.24 14.52
C THR A 801 9.39 19.82 15.07
N LEU A 802 9.04 20.25 16.29
CA LEU A 802 7.71 20.01 16.87
C LEU A 802 6.60 20.67 16.03
N ALA A 803 6.84 21.86 15.48
CA ALA A 803 5.92 22.54 14.58
C ALA A 803 5.76 21.79 13.24
N GLY A 804 6.85 21.25 12.69
CA GLY A 804 6.86 20.44 11.48
C GLY A 804 5.98 19.19 11.61
N PHE A 805 6.13 18.45 12.70
CA PHE A 805 5.29 17.28 12.98
C PHE A 805 3.92 17.66 13.55
N GLY A 806 3.79 18.84 14.18
CA GLY A 806 2.55 19.35 14.74
C GLY A 806 1.44 19.51 13.71
N GLY A 807 1.78 19.89 12.47
CA GLY A 807 0.84 19.95 11.36
C GLY A 807 0.16 18.61 11.07
N MET A 808 0.86 17.50 11.27
CA MET A 808 0.32 16.14 11.04
C MET A 808 -0.71 15.71 12.09
N VAL A 809 -0.63 16.22 13.32
CA VAL A 809 -1.56 15.86 14.40
C VAL A 809 -2.99 16.27 14.07
N PHE A 810 -3.16 17.31 13.28
CA PHE A 810 -4.46 17.79 12.82
C PHE A 810 -4.97 17.08 11.56
N SER A 811 -4.23 16.12 11.02
CA SER A 811 -4.67 15.33 9.86
C SER A 811 -5.87 14.46 10.21
N GLY A 812 -6.85 14.41 9.31
CA GLY A 812 -7.94 13.46 9.37
C GLY A 812 -7.52 12.00 9.08
N TYR A 813 -6.27 11.80 8.64
CA TYR A 813 -5.69 10.48 8.40
C TYR A 813 -5.00 9.95 9.66
N ARG A 814 -5.56 8.90 10.27
CA ARG A 814 -5.08 8.37 11.57
C ARG A 814 -3.60 8.01 11.58
N GLY A 815 -3.10 7.44 10.46
CA GLY A 815 -1.69 7.09 10.37
C GLY A 815 -0.76 8.30 10.46
N LEU A 816 -1.09 9.40 9.77
CA LEU A 816 -0.32 10.66 9.83
C LEU A 816 -0.45 11.32 11.21
N ARG A 817 -1.65 11.30 11.80
CA ARG A 817 -1.88 11.84 13.15
C ARG A 817 -1.07 11.08 14.20
N GLY A 818 -1.08 9.75 14.15
CA GLY A 818 -0.28 8.92 15.04
C GLY A 818 1.22 9.15 14.87
N LEU A 819 1.70 9.29 13.63
CA LEU A 819 3.09 9.65 13.32
C LEU A 819 3.46 11.00 13.93
N GLY A 820 2.63 12.03 13.70
CA GLY A 820 2.83 13.38 14.25
C GLY A 820 2.90 13.37 15.77
N LEU A 821 1.93 12.70 16.43
CA LEU A 821 1.86 12.62 17.90
C LEU A 821 3.07 11.90 18.51
N ALA A 822 3.49 10.78 17.92
CA ALA A 822 4.66 10.03 18.35
C ALA A 822 5.95 10.85 18.20
N CYS A 823 6.14 11.54 17.06
CA CYS A 823 7.28 12.43 16.86
C CYS A 823 7.27 13.60 17.86
N LEU A 824 6.10 14.21 18.10
CA LEU A 824 5.98 15.28 19.12
C LEU A 824 6.42 14.80 20.49
N GLY A 825 5.92 13.67 20.97
CA GLY A 825 6.27 13.12 22.27
C GLY A 825 7.75 12.76 22.38
N GLY A 826 8.29 12.10 21.35
CA GLY A 826 9.70 11.72 21.30
C GLY A 826 10.65 12.90 21.30
N VAL A 827 10.44 13.86 20.42
CA VAL A 827 11.30 15.06 20.27
C VAL A 827 11.19 15.98 21.49
N ALA A 828 9.97 16.19 22.03
CA ALA A 828 9.77 17.02 23.21
C ALA A 828 10.52 16.45 24.43
N LEU A 829 10.39 15.14 24.68
CA LEU A 829 11.08 14.50 25.82
C LEU A 829 12.59 14.52 25.64
N ALA A 830 13.11 14.25 24.44
CA ALA A 830 14.53 14.34 24.14
C ALA A 830 15.09 15.74 24.37
N LEU A 831 14.37 16.79 23.93
CA LEU A 831 14.75 18.19 24.17
C LEU A 831 14.83 18.51 25.68
N LEU A 832 13.79 18.14 26.44
CA LEU A 832 13.73 18.42 27.87
C LEU A 832 14.87 17.73 28.62
N LEU A 833 15.16 16.47 28.29
CA LEU A 833 16.30 15.75 28.89
C LEU A 833 17.65 16.36 28.48
N THR A 834 17.78 16.76 27.21
CA THR A 834 19.01 17.44 26.74
C THR A 834 19.21 18.77 27.40
N GLN A 835 18.18 19.57 27.68
CA GLN A 835 18.33 20.89 28.27
C GLN A 835 18.37 20.89 29.79
N TRP A 836 17.69 19.96 30.45
CA TRP A 836 17.51 19.99 31.90
C TRP A 836 18.33 18.93 32.63
N LEU A 837 18.45 17.71 32.07
CA LEU A 837 19.18 16.61 32.71
C LEU A 837 20.65 16.57 32.29
N LEU A 838 20.93 16.69 31.00
CA LEU A 838 22.26 16.51 30.43
C LEU A 838 23.29 17.50 30.99
N PRO A 839 22.99 18.82 31.28
CA PRO A 839 23.89 19.73 31.93
C PRO A 839 24.31 19.31 33.34
N VAL A 840 23.40 18.71 34.14
CA VAL A 840 23.69 18.19 35.47
C VAL A 840 24.62 16.98 35.41
N LEU A 841 24.40 16.11 34.42
CA LEU A 841 25.29 14.98 34.20
C LEU A 841 26.69 15.42 33.75
N LEU A 842 26.79 16.47 32.92
CA LEU A 842 28.07 17.04 32.51
C LEU A 842 28.87 17.66 33.68
N GLU A 843 28.21 18.20 34.69
CA GLU A 843 28.88 18.68 35.91
C GLU A 843 29.50 17.54 36.70
N ARG A 844 28.80 16.38 36.79
CA ARG A 844 29.30 15.19 37.49
C ARG A 844 30.31 14.40 36.68
N TRP A 845 30.16 14.40 35.36
CA TRP A 845 31.01 13.65 34.40
C TRP A 845 31.55 14.60 33.31
N PRO A 846 32.51 15.46 33.62
CA PRO A 846 33.03 16.45 32.69
C PRO A 846 33.71 15.77 31.49
N LEU A 847 33.43 16.28 30.28
CA LEU A 847 34.13 15.87 29.10
C LEU A 847 35.51 16.50 29.04
N LYS A 848 36.55 15.73 28.77
CA LYS A 848 37.92 16.26 28.64
C LYS A 848 37.94 17.39 27.62
N ALA A 849 38.54 18.53 27.98
CA ALA A 849 38.74 19.67 27.11
C ALA A 849 39.53 19.23 25.86
N LYS A 850 39.17 19.78 24.75
CA LYS A 850 39.90 19.53 23.45
C LYS A 850 41.25 20.24 23.59
N GLU A 851 42.33 19.49 23.73
CA GLU A 851 43.69 20.08 23.60
C GLU A 851 43.73 20.95 22.34
N LYS A 852 44.10 22.22 22.53
CA LYS A 852 44.36 23.14 21.43
C LYS A 852 45.59 22.64 20.66
N LYS A 853 45.42 21.81 19.62
CA LYS A 853 46.41 21.59 18.59
C LYS A 853 46.11 22.50 17.39
#